data_12985ea043abebe340ad05a1b55bf3ee
#
_entry.id   12985ea043abebe340ad05a1b55bf3ee
#
_cell.length_a   1.000
_cell.length_b   1.000
_cell.length_c   1.000
_cell.angle_alpha   90.00
_cell.angle_beta   90.00
_cell.angle_gamma   90.00
#
_symmetry.space_group_name_H-M   'P 1'
#
loop_
_entity.id
_entity.type
_entity.pdbx_description
1 polymer ?
#
loop_
_entity_poly.entity_id
_entity_poly.type
_entity_poly.pdbx_seq_one_letter_code
_entity_poly.pdbx_strand_id
1 'polypeptide(L)'
;GEWGEHHDPDLSTYWAPHDEPEHVANRTWIPGMEKILGDAFAKAFKNKKVMVRYAYEFKDYEFGIYWDSWSQPQEIVRGYEEMKKLGDRWKTQPIGGEITWNWGDLARFKSFEEVVADKDTREYVMEQIRNLHCNHLGGITWADFNEPEFRKNAEILQKAMGYRFIINEFSYPKEIKAGAQFPISFKVVNTGSSPFYYNWPVEVALLDPESHQKVWGKILEGVNISEWMPGDNWSVDEHKYQTVPATYHIRKNISIDAPIAKGKYILALTVLDPAGMQPSLRFANENYFEGGYHPMGYIGIDESVADTRLNPDLFFDIQSDKSLKYQLKQPVPVIFDTDVGNDIDDVLAMQMLFNYEKAGKIDLLGITISKSNPYSIEYIDGYCRLNERGDIPLGYAYNGATPEDGGYLRQTLDTIIEGNKILHPQRSIKDNLPEGYKLLRKLLASQPDNSVVFIAVGPETNLSRLLHSEADEYSPLDGKSLVAQKVKLLSVMGGLYGNEFDFPEWNLVQDISAAQTVFSEWPTPVIASGWELGNKLLYPHQSILNDFPDAYKHPLCVSYQIYDKMPYDRQTWDLTSVIQAIEPEKDYFELSTKGTITIDSAGHSLFNASDKGQHQYLMIQGKENIQRTLDAIVRQVTGKEEKNINQ
;
A
#
# COMPACT_ATOMS: atom_id res chain seq x y z
N GLY A 1 -6.98 -20.26 -1.32
CA GLY A 1 -8.32 -20.40 -1.80
C GLY A 1 -9.09 -21.36 -0.92
N GLU A 2 -10.25 -20.99 -0.46
CA GLU A 2 -11.17 -21.81 0.33
C GLU A 2 -11.76 -22.90 -0.56
N TRP A 3 -10.99 -23.93 -0.80
CA TRP A 3 -11.45 -25.11 -1.47
C TRP A 3 -12.32 -25.90 -0.51
N GLY A 4 -13.58 -25.95 -0.73
CA GLY A 4 -14.48 -26.77 0.05
C GLY A 4 -15.70 -26.06 0.63
N GLU A 5 -15.78 -24.75 0.53
CA GLU A 5 -16.95 -23.99 1.00
C GLU A 5 -17.87 -23.53 -0.13
N HIS A 6 -17.43 -23.63 -1.39
CA HIS A 6 -18.30 -23.34 -2.53
C HIS A 6 -19.16 -24.54 -2.87
N HIS A 7 -20.41 -24.42 -2.50
CA HIS A 7 -21.45 -25.31 -2.95
C HIS A 7 -21.87 -24.91 -4.38
N ASP A 8 -21.41 -25.67 -5.36
CA ASP A 8 -22.19 -25.75 -6.58
C ASP A 8 -23.34 -26.72 -6.29
N PRO A 9 -24.59 -26.29 -6.23
CA PRO A 9 -25.71 -27.16 -5.96
C PRO A 9 -25.87 -28.25 -7.02
N ASP A 10 -25.32 -28.06 -8.22
CA ASP A 10 -25.37 -29.03 -9.32
C ASP A 10 -24.19 -30.00 -9.31
N LEU A 11 -23.05 -29.60 -8.74
CA LEU A 11 -21.87 -30.45 -8.62
C LEU A 11 -21.76 -31.12 -7.24
N SER A 12 -22.46 -30.65 -6.21
CA SER A 12 -22.54 -31.17 -4.83
C SER A 12 -21.30 -31.89 -4.31
N THR A 13 -20.13 -31.49 -4.82
CA THR A 13 -18.85 -32.12 -4.57
C THR A 13 -18.12 -31.37 -3.51
N TYR A 14 -17.92 -32.02 -2.41
CA TYR A 14 -17.16 -31.51 -1.29
C TYR A 14 -15.98 -32.44 -1.05
N TRP A 15 -14.82 -31.89 -1.06
CA TRP A 15 -13.62 -32.72 -0.97
C TRP A 15 -13.11 -32.91 0.47
N ALA A 16 -13.57 -32.14 1.44
CA ALA A 16 -13.15 -32.28 2.82
C ALA A 16 -14.08 -33.19 3.60
N PRO A 17 -13.61 -34.29 4.15
CA PRO A 17 -14.37 -35.04 5.15
C PRO A 17 -14.39 -34.24 6.44
N HIS A 18 -15.51 -33.60 6.75
CA HIS A 18 -15.80 -33.20 8.11
C HIS A 18 -16.43 -34.38 8.83
N ASP A 19 -15.92 -34.68 10.00
CA ASP A 19 -16.42 -35.80 10.83
C ASP A 19 -17.84 -35.56 11.40
N GLU A 20 -18.49 -34.48 11.01
CA GLU A 20 -19.84 -34.15 11.46
C GLU A 20 -20.90 -34.73 10.52
N PRO A 21 -21.79 -35.62 11.03
CA PRO A 21 -22.76 -36.34 10.21
C PRO A 21 -23.71 -35.45 9.41
N GLU A 22 -24.00 -34.25 9.90
CA GLU A 22 -24.92 -33.29 9.27
C GLU A 22 -24.36 -32.68 7.99
N HIS A 23 -23.06 -32.57 7.89
CA HIS A 23 -22.35 -32.01 6.75
C HIS A 23 -22.00 -33.06 5.70
N VAL A 24 -21.96 -34.33 6.04
CA VAL A 24 -21.61 -35.43 5.14
C VAL A 24 -22.74 -35.74 4.14
N ALA A 25 -23.99 -35.47 4.51
CA ALA A 25 -25.15 -35.84 3.70
C ALA A 25 -25.24 -35.08 2.34
N ASN A 26 -24.63 -33.91 2.24
CA ASN A 26 -24.70 -33.05 1.04
C ASN A 26 -23.36 -32.90 0.29
N ARG A 27 -22.40 -33.77 0.57
CA ARG A 27 -21.04 -33.66 0.03
C ARG A 27 -20.67 -34.91 -0.74
N THR A 28 -20.38 -34.75 -2.00
CA THR A 28 -19.87 -35.84 -2.83
C THR A 28 -18.37 -35.68 -2.96
N TRP A 29 -17.62 -36.57 -2.30
CA TRP A 29 -16.18 -36.70 -2.49
C TRP A 29 -15.89 -37.20 -3.92
N ILE A 30 -15.01 -36.50 -4.63
CA ILE A 30 -14.47 -36.98 -5.91
C ILE A 30 -13.16 -37.70 -5.60
N PRO A 31 -13.12 -39.03 -5.67
CA PRO A 31 -11.90 -39.78 -5.42
C PRO A 31 -10.74 -39.32 -6.32
N GLY A 32 -9.59 -39.00 -5.71
CA GLY A 32 -8.41 -38.57 -6.43
C GLY A 32 -8.33 -37.09 -6.76
N MET A 33 -9.27 -36.25 -6.29
CA MET A 33 -9.23 -34.81 -6.49
C MET A 33 -7.98 -34.20 -5.84
N GLU A 34 -7.62 -34.64 -4.63
CA GLU A 34 -6.39 -34.25 -3.93
C GLU A 34 -5.15 -34.50 -4.77
N LYS A 35 -5.13 -35.61 -5.53
CA LYS A 35 -4.04 -35.91 -6.44
C LYS A 35 -4.00 -34.98 -7.64
N ILE A 36 -5.14 -34.69 -8.24
CA ILE A 36 -5.24 -33.78 -9.39
C ILE A 36 -4.79 -32.38 -8.99
N LEU A 37 -5.27 -31.87 -7.87
CA LEU A 37 -4.90 -30.56 -7.35
C LEU A 37 -3.44 -30.52 -6.87
N GLY A 38 -3.02 -31.56 -6.15
CA GLY A 38 -1.65 -31.69 -5.67
C GLY A 38 -0.64 -31.72 -6.81
N ASP A 39 -0.88 -32.53 -7.85
CA ASP A 39 -0.05 -32.57 -9.06
C ASP A 39 -0.01 -31.20 -9.77
N ALA A 40 -1.15 -30.52 -9.87
CA ALA A 40 -1.25 -29.20 -10.49
C ALA A 40 -0.43 -28.15 -9.70
N PHE A 41 -0.59 -28.10 -8.38
CA PHE A 41 0.14 -27.18 -7.51
C PHE A 41 1.64 -27.48 -7.49
N ALA A 42 2.03 -28.74 -7.34
CA ALA A 42 3.44 -29.15 -7.36
C ALA A 42 4.11 -28.81 -8.70
N LYS A 43 3.36 -28.93 -9.81
CA LYS A 43 3.86 -28.55 -11.14
C LYS A 43 3.98 -27.04 -11.31
N ALA A 44 2.99 -26.27 -10.84
CA ALA A 44 2.94 -24.83 -11.00
C ALA A 44 3.95 -24.10 -10.08
N PHE A 45 4.15 -24.59 -8.86
CA PHE A 45 4.91 -23.91 -7.81
C PHE A 45 6.18 -24.66 -7.39
N LYS A 46 6.95 -25.17 -8.34
CA LYS A 46 8.15 -25.99 -8.11
C LYS A 46 9.16 -25.41 -7.11
N ASN A 47 9.32 -24.10 -7.08
CA ASN A 47 10.31 -23.39 -6.27
C ASN A 47 9.68 -22.51 -5.18
N LYS A 48 8.39 -22.67 -4.92
CA LYS A 48 7.64 -21.91 -3.92
C LYS A 48 7.03 -22.84 -2.89
N LYS A 49 6.97 -22.39 -1.66
CA LYS A 49 6.23 -23.09 -0.62
C LYS A 49 4.73 -22.89 -0.87
N VAL A 50 3.99 -23.98 -0.86
CA VAL A 50 2.53 -23.98 -1.04
C VAL A 50 1.93 -24.39 0.30
N MET A 51 0.91 -23.67 0.74
CA MET A 51 0.12 -24.03 1.91
C MET A 51 -1.27 -24.39 1.47
N VAL A 52 -1.84 -25.38 2.10
CA VAL A 52 -3.19 -25.86 1.82
C VAL A 52 -3.97 -26.02 3.12
N ARG A 53 -5.26 -25.73 3.08
CA ARG A 53 -6.21 -26.14 4.11
C ARG A 53 -6.34 -27.68 4.03
N TYR A 54 -6.41 -28.39 5.12
CA TYR A 54 -6.44 -29.86 5.13
C TYR A 54 -5.18 -30.54 4.55
N ALA A 55 -4.03 -30.12 5.01
CA ALA A 55 -2.74 -30.58 4.50
C ALA A 55 -2.55 -32.11 4.60
N TYR A 56 -3.24 -32.79 5.53
CA TYR A 56 -3.21 -34.24 5.66
C TYR A 56 -3.79 -34.97 4.43
N GLU A 57 -4.77 -34.37 3.77
CA GLU A 57 -5.35 -34.91 2.52
C GLU A 57 -4.31 -34.85 1.37
N PHE A 58 -3.34 -33.94 1.47
CA PHE A 58 -2.23 -33.79 0.54
C PHE A 58 -0.91 -34.36 1.12
N LYS A 59 -1.00 -35.39 1.98
CA LYS A 59 0.17 -35.96 2.68
C LYS A 59 1.31 -36.41 1.77
N ASP A 60 0.99 -36.82 0.54
CA ASP A 60 1.94 -37.26 -0.49
C ASP A 60 2.70 -36.08 -1.16
N TYR A 61 2.34 -34.85 -0.82
CA TYR A 61 2.96 -33.62 -1.32
C TYR A 61 3.64 -32.86 -0.18
N GLU A 62 4.71 -32.14 -0.51
CA GLU A 62 5.43 -31.26 0.41
C GLU A 62 4.73 -29.90 0.52
N PHE A 63 3.48 -29.88 1.00
CA PHE A 63 2.73 -28.67 1.26
C PHE A 63 2.73 -28.30 2.75
N GLY A 64 2.71 -27.00 3.03
CA GLY A 64 2.50 -26.44 4.35
C GLY A 64 1.02 -26.40 4.72
N ILE A 65 0.72 -25.89 5.91
CA ILE A 65 -0.62 -25.84 6.47
C ILE A 65 -1.10 -24.39 6.53
N TYR A 66 -2.30 -24.17 6.01
CA TYR A 66 -3.05 -22.93 6.19
C TYR A 66 -4.36 -23.25 6.90
N TRP A 67 -4.49 -22.85 8.16
CA TRP A 67 -5.74 -22.98 8.89
C TRP A 67 -6.58 -21.71 8.69
N ASP A 68 -7.71 -21.90 8.10
CA ASP A 68 -8.82 -20.98 8.23
C ASP A 68 -9.41 -21.10 9.65
N SER A 69 -9.87 -19.99 10.23
CA SER A 69 -10.43 -19.98 11.57
C SER A 69 -9.49 -20.49 12.68
N TRP A 70 -8.21 -20.23 12.58
CA TRP A 70 -7.13 -20.75 13.43
C TRP A 70 -7.40 -20.57 14.93
N SER A 71 -8.06 -19.51 15.35
CA SER A 71 -8.31 -19.22 16.78
C SER A 71 -9.46 -20.01 17.41
N GLN A 72 -10.25 -20.73 16.63
CA GLN A 72 -11.38 -21.50 17.14
C GLN A 72 -10.90 -22.74 17.90
N PRO A 73 -11.46 -23.07 19.08
CA PRO A 73 -10.99 -24.19 19.89
C PRO A 73 -10.96 -25.53 19.16
N GLN A 74 -11.98 -25.84 18.37
CA GLN A 74 -12.02 -27.06 17.56
C GLN A 74 -10.96 -27.09 16.47
N GLU A 75 -10.66 -25.96 15.84
CA GLU A 75 -9.61 -25.85 14.81
C GLU A 75 -8.22 -25.99 15.43
N ILE A 76 -8.02 -25.52 16.64
CA ILE A 76 -6.77 -25.71 17.38
C ILE A 76 -6.56 -27.20 17.69
N VAL A 77 -7.58 -27.90 18.21
CA VAL A 77 -7.52 -29.35 18.46
C VAL A 77 -7.19 -30.10 17.17
N ARG A 78 -7.89 -29.77 16.10
CA ARG A 78 -7.63 -30.32 14.77
C ARG A 78 -6.21 -30.01 14.29
N GLY A 79 -5.72 -28.80 14.50
CA GLY A 79 -4.36 -28.40 14.14
C GLY A 79 -3.30 -29.27 14.80
N TYR A 80 -3.43 -29.55 16.12
CA TYR A 80 -2.53 -30.46 16.82
C TYR A 80 -2.60 -31.89 16.28
N GLU A 81 -3.78 -32.40 15.97
CA GLU A 81 -3.95 -33.72 15.38
C GLU A 81 -3.34 -33.82 13.98
N GLU A 82 -3.53 -32.78 13.16
CA GLU A 82 -2.95 -32.69 11.82
C GLU A 82 -1.43 -32.63 11.90
N MET A 83 -0.87 -31.81 12.78
CA MET A 83 0.57 -31.74 13.03
C MET A 83 1.13 -33.10 13.46
N LYS A 84 0.43 -33.82 14.32
CA LYS A 84 0.82 -35.16 14.75
C LYS A 84 0.83 -36.16 13.58
N LYS A 85 -0.14 -36.06 12.67
CA LYS A 85 -0.22 -36.93 11.47
C LYS A 85 0.86 -36.60 10.43
N LEU A 86 1.22 -35.33 10.27
CA LEU A 86 2.21 -34.86 9.31
C LEU A 86 3.64 -34.87 9.86
N GLY A 87 3.80 -35.07 11.18
CA GLY A 87 5.10 -35.19 11.84
C GLY A 87 5.98 -33.96 11.64
N ASP A 88 7.19 -34.16 11.16
CA ASP A 88 8.22 -33.13 11.01
C ASP A 88 7.98 -32.15 9.82
N ARG A 89 6.80 -32.12 9.22
CA ARG A 89 6.44 -31.27 8.09
C ARG A 89 6.76 -29.78 8.35
N TRP A 90 6.51 -29.31 9.57
CA TRP A 90 6.80 -27.95 9.99
C TRP A 90 8.28 -27.54 9.86
N LYS A 91 9.20 -28.51 9.85
CA LYS A 91 10.63 -28.24 9.67
C LYS A 91 10.98 -27.82 8.25
N THR A 92 10.15 -28.17 7.29
CA THR A 92 10.42 -27.94 5.86
C THR A 92 9.36 -27.09 5.17
N GLN A 93 8.16 -26.97 5.74
CA GLN A 93 7.03 -26.27 5.12
C GLN A 93 6.39 -25.27 6.10
N PRO A 94 5.92 -24.12 5.57
CA PRO A 94 5.32 -23.07 6.40
C PRO A 94 4.01 -23.54 7.02
N ILE A 95 3.76 -23.03 8.22
CA ILE A 95 2.55 -23.28 9.00
C ILE A 95 1.99 -21.96 9.49
N GLY A 96 0.70 -21.76 9.31
CA GLY A 96 0.02 -20.56 9.74
C GLY A 96 -1.45 -20.60 9.39
N GLY A 97 -2.07 -19.44 9.33
CA GLY A 97 -3.49 -19.38 9.03
C GLY A 97 -4.09 -18.01 9.22
N GLU A 98 -5.38 -17.99 9.40
CA GLU A 98 -6.17 -16.81 9.62
C GLU A 98 -6.83 -16.86 11.00
N ILE A 99 -6.61 -15.83 11.81
CA ILE A 99 -7.32 -15.67 13.07
C ILE A 99 -8.72 -15.17 12.75
N THR A 100 -9.72 -15.86 13.30
CA THR A 100 -11.13 -15.50 13.11
C THR A 100 -11.67 -14.82 14.35
N TRP A 101 -12.38 -13.75 14.15
CA TRP A 101 -13.10 -13.03 15.20
C TRP A 101 -14.60 -12.98 14.91
N ASN A 102 -15.34 -12.75 15.97
CA ASN A 102 -16.73 -12.37 15.92
C ASN A 102 -17.69 -13.36 15.21
N TRP A 103 -17.39 -14.65 15.33
CA TRP A 103 -18.28 -15.70 14.84
C TRP A 103 -19.38 -16.06 15.87
N GLY A 104 -19.98 -15.04 16.47
CA GLY A 104 -21.02 -15.22 17.49
C GLY A 104 -20.49 -15.98 18.72
N ASP A 105 -21.33 -16.87 19.25
CA ASP A 105 -21.00 -17.65 20.46
C ASP A 105 -19.88 -18.70 20.27
N LEU A 106 -19.47 -18.95 19.03
CA LEU A 106 -18.42 -19.92 18.71
C LEU A 106 -17.02 -19.30 18.73
N ALA A 107 -16.90 -17.98 18.62
CA ALA A 107 -15.61 -17.30 18.64
C ALA A 107 -15.05 -17.24 20.05
N ARG A 108 -13.80 -17.70 20.24
CA ARG A 108 -13.08 -17.52 21.50
C ARG A 108 -12.73 -16.06 21.75
N PHE A 109 -12.42 -15.31 20.69
CA PHE A 109 -12.04 -13.90 20.74
C PHE A 109 -13.00 -13.06 19.91
N LYS A 110 -13.28 -11.85 20.40
CA LYS A 110 -14.19 -10.91 19.73
C LYS A 110 -13.48 -9.97 18.76
N SER A 111 -12.20 -9.70 19.00
CA SER A 111 -11.40 -8.83 18.17
C SER A 111 -9.90 -9.08 18.35
N PHE A 112 -9.09 -8.55 17.43
CA PHE A 112 -7.63 -8.58 17.56
C PHE A 112 -7.16 -7.70 18.73
N GLU A 113 -7.86 -6.62 19.01
CA GLU A 113 -7.58 -5.75 20.14
C GLU A 113 -7.71 -6.52 21.46
N GLU A 114 -8.70 -7.39 21.60
CA GLU A 114 -8.85 -8.26 22.77
C GLU A 114 -7.64 -9.20 22.90
N VAL A 115 -7.21 -9.82 21.81
CA VAL A 115 -6.03 -10.71 21.78
C VAL A 115 -4.77 -10.00 22.24
N VAL A 116 -4.59 -8.75 21.85
CA VAL A 116 -3.39 -7.97 22.18
C VAL A 116 -3.48 -7.37 23.58
N ALA A 117 -4.63 -6.85 23.98
CA ALA A 117 -4.81 -6.16 25.25
C ALA A 117 -4.85 -7.11 26.46
N ASP A 118 -5.61 -8.20 26.36
CA ASP A 118 -5.75 -9.15 27.46
C ASP A 118 -4.54 -10.08 27.56
N LYS A 119 -3.96 -10.16 28.75
CA LYS A 119 -2.73 -10.93 28.98
C LYS A 119 -2.95 -12.43 28.79
N ASP A 120 -4.02 -12.99 29.35
CA ASP A 120 -4.25 -14.43 29.33
C ASP A 120 -4.58 -14.90 27.93
N THR A 121 -5.33 -14.11 27.19
CA THR A 121 -5.64 -14.33 25.77
C THR A 121 -4.38 -14.29 24.92
N ARG A 122 -3.52 -13.31 25.13
CA ARG A 122 -2.24 -13.17 24.42
C ARG A 122 -1.29 -14.34 24.73
N GLU A 123 -1.21 -14.76 25.96
CA GLU A 123 -0.39 -15.93 26.36
C GLU A 123 -0.92 -17.22 25.73
N TYR A 124 -2.24 -17.40 25.67
CA TYR A 124 -2.84 -18.53 24.96
C TYR A 124 -2.49 -18.53 23.47
N VAL A 125 -2.62 -17.39 22.79
CA VAL A 125 -2.27 -17.28 21.36
C VAL A 125 -0.77 -17.51 21.14
N MET A 126 0.08 -16.99 22.02
CA MET A 126 1.52 -17.22 21.97
C MET A 126 1.87 -18.70 22.12
N GLU A 127 1.21 -19.42 23.02
CA GLU A 127 1.38 -20.86 23.19
C GLU A 127 1.06 -21.61 21.88
N GLN A 128 -0.07 -21.29 21.25
CA GLN A 128 -0.47 -21.91 19.99
C GLN A 128 0.53 -21.61 18.87
N ILE A 129 0.98 -20.34 18.74
CA ILE A 129 2.01 -19.95 17.79
C ILE A 129 3.26 -20.81 17.97
N ARG A 130 3.71 -20.98 19.21
CA ARG A 130 4.94 -21.71 19.56
C ARG A 130 4.82 -23.20 19.33
N ASN A 131 3.73 -23.82 19.78
CA ASN A 131 3.53 -25.27 19.72
C ASN A 131 3.08 -25.78 18.34
N LEU A 132 2.45 -24.92 17.55
CA LEU A 132 2.07 -25.22 16.17
C LEU A 132 3.10 -24.72 15.15
N HIS A 133 4.23 -24.16 15.59
CA HIS A 133 5.29 -23.65 14.73
C HIS A 133 4.83 -22.64 13.69
N CYS A 134 3.89 -21.75 14.07
CA CYS A 134 3.33 -20.77 13.13
C CYS A 134 4.36 -19.75 12.69
N ASN A 135 4.42 -19.49 11.38
CA ASN A 135 5.29 -18.47 10.83
C ASN A 135 4.55 -17.22 10.35
N HIS A 136 3.22 -17.29 10.22
CA HIS A 136 2.37 -16.16 9.89
C HIS A 136 0.94 -16.40 10.38
N LEU A 137 0.25 -15.33 10.70
CA LEU A 137 -1.18 -15.30 10.98
C LEU A 137 -1.79 -14.09 10.27
N GLY A 138 -2.82 -14.31 9.47
CA GLY A 138 -3.62 -13.30 8.81
C GLY A 138 -4.85 -12.88 9.62
N GLY A 139 -5.74 -12.09 9.02
CA GLY A 139 -6.99 -11.64 9.64
C GLY A 139 -6.83 -10.47 10.61
N ILE A 140 -5.69 -9.79 10.60
CA ILE A 140 -5.43 -8.60 11.42
C ILE A 140 -5.91 -7.38 10.63
N THR A 141 -7.00 -6.77 11.06
CA THR A 141 -7.57 -5.57 10.45
C THR A 141 -7.85 -4.51 11.48
N TRP A 142 -7.71 -3.24 11.12
CA TRP A 142 -8.19 -2.05 11.84
C TRP A 142 -7.60 -1.77 13.24
N ALA A 143 -6.50 -2.41 13.64
CA ALA A 143 -5.88 -2.16 14.93
C ALA A 143 -5.04 -0.87 14.90
N ASP A 144 -5.14 -0.04 15.93
CA ASP A 144 -4.30 1.15 16.07
C ASP A 144 -2.93 0.80 16.65
N PHE A 145 -1.98 0.48 15.78
CA PHE A 145 -0.59 0.23 16.16
C PHE A 145 0.19 1.49 16.61
N ASN A 146 -0.41 2.65 16.59
CA ASN A 146 0.21 3.88 17.11
C ASN A 146 0.06 4.01 18.62
N GLU A 147 -0.89 3.29 19.23
CA GLU A 147 -1.02 3.22 20.67
C GLU A 147 0.18 2.43 21.25
N PRO A 148 1.04 3.04 22.13
CA PRO A 148 2.32 2.45 22.52
C PRO A 148 2.21 1.12 23.25
N GLU A 149 1.21 0.96 24.13
CA GLU A 149 1.02 -0.28 24.89
C GLU A 149 0.48 -1.39 23.99
N PHE A 150 -0.45 -1.08 23.10
CA PHE A 150 -0.94 -2.01 22.10
C PHE A 150 0.21 -2.51 21.22
N ARG A 151 1.02 -1.60 20.68
CA ARG A 151 2.20 -1.93 19.88
C ARG A 151 3.17 -2.85 20.62
N LYS A 152 3.50 -2.51 21.87
CA LYS A 152 4.39 -3.32 22.72
C LYS A 152 3.87 -4.75 22.92
N ASN A 153 2.57 -4.89 23.12
CA ASN A 153 1.94 -6.19 23.31
C ASN A 153 1.84 -6.99 22.00
N ALA A 154 1.53 -6.33 20.87
CA ALA A 154 1.54 -6.95 19.54
C ALA A 154 2.94 -7.45 19.15
N GLU A 155 4.00 -6.72 19.51
CA GLU A 155 5.38 -7.14 19.30
C GLU A 155 5.74 -8.44 20.04
N ILE A 156 5.10 -8.75 21.15
CA ILE A 156 5.30 -10.03 21.87
C ILE A 156 4.86 -11.19 20.97
N LEU A 157 3.69 -11.09 20.34
CA LEU A 157 3.18 -12.09 19.41
C LEU A 157 4.03 -12.15 18.14
N GLN A 158 4.40 -11.00 17.59
CA GLN A 158 5.25 -10.93 16.41
C GLN A 158 6.62 -11.59 16.66
N LYS A 159 7.23 -11.35 17.81
CA LYS A 159 8.53 -11.96 18.19
C LYS A 159 8.42 -13.47 18.46
N ALA A 160 7.23 -13.98 18.70
CA ALA A 160 6.98 -15.41 18.86
C ALA A 160 6.85 -16.12 17.51
N MET A 161 6.27 -15.47 16.50
CA MET A 161 6.03 -16.04 15.16
C MET A 161 7.31 -16.14 14.32
N GLY A 162 7.34 -17.16 13.46
CA GLY A 162 8.36 -17.30 12.45
C GLY A 162 9.76 -17.58 13.02
N TYR A 163 10.76 -17.27 12.25
CA TYR A 163 12.16 -17.35 12.68
C TYR A 163 12.56 -16.10 13.47
N ARG A 164 13.49 -16.30 14.42
CA ARG A 164 14.11 -15.20 15.16
C ARG A 164 15.56 -15.55 15.50
N PHE A 165 16.47 -15.28 14.57
CA PHE A 165 17.89 -15.60 14.69
C PHE A 165 18.63 -14.57 15.56
N ILE A 166 19.35 -15.03 16.57
CA ILE A 166 20.19 -14.23 17.43
C ILE A 166 21.65 -14.70 17.28
N ILE A 167 22.55 -13.79 16.96
CA ILE A 167 24.00 -14.03 17.02
C ILE A 167 24.46 -13.76 18.45
N ASN A 168 24.77 -14.81 19.19
CA ASN A 168 25.17 -14.71 20.59
C ASN A 168 26.65 -14.43 20.78
N GLU A 169 27.48 -14.78 19.81
CA GLU A 169 28.92 -14.64 19.87
C GLU A 169 29.47 -14.46 18.46
N PHE A 170 30.41 -13.54 18.29
CA PHE A 170 31.13 -13.37 17.03
C PHE A 170 32.61 -13.13 17.34
N SER A 171 33.50 -13.89 16.67
CA SER A 171 34.94 -13.85 16.89
C SER A 171 35.69 -13.72 15.57
N TYR A 172 36.67 -12.82 15.53
CA TYR A 172 37.54 -12.53 14.39
C TYR A 172 38.83 -11.84 14.86
N PRO A 173 39.94 -11.83 14.08
CA PRO A 173 41.16 -11.11 14.42
C PRO A 173 40.99 -9.60 14.29
N LYS A 174 41.57 -8.81 15.19
CA LYS A 174 41.52 -7.33 15.18
C LYS A 174 42.17 -6.73 13.95
N GLU A 175 43.19 -7.41 13.41
CA GLU A 175 44.03 -6.96 12.31
C GLU A 175 44.34 -8.13 11.39
N ILE A 176 44.33 -7.88 10.11
CA ILE A 176 44.71 -8.85 9.07
C ILE A 176 45.65 -8.18 8.06
N LYS A 177 46.46 -8.98 7.40
CA LYS A 177 47.27 -8.54 6.26
C LYS A 177 46.45 -8.60 4.98
N ALA A 178 46.62 -7.63 4.10
CA ALA A 178 45.99 -7.64 2.78
C ALA A 178 46.32 -8.93 2.06
N GLY A 179 45.30 -9.61 1.49
CA GLY A 179 45.44 -10.90 0.81
C GLY A 179 45.63 -12.12 1.71
N ALA A 180 45.73 -11.98 3.03
CA ALA A 180 45.80 -13.12 3.93
C ALA A 180 44.42 -13.75 4.20
N GLN A 181 44.46 -15.04 4.54
CA GLN A 181 43.26 -15.69 5.10
C GLN A 181 43.14 -15.38 6.59
N PHE A 182 41.93 -15.23 7.07
CA PHE A 182 41.64 -15.05 8.48
C PHE A 182 40.40 -15.82 8.92
N PRO A 183 40.38 -16.34 10.17
CA PRO A 183 39.24 -17.05 10.70
C PRO A 183 38.15 -16.11 11.18
N ILE A 184 36.89 -16.49 10.93
CA ILE A 184 35.73 -15.95 11.64
C ILE A 184 34.95 -17.10 12.27
N SER A 185 34.33 -16.85 13.40
CA SER A 185 33.37 -17.80 13.98
C SER A 185 32.24 -17.06 14.68
N PHE A 186 31.04 -17.64 14.60
CA PHE A 186 29.89 -17.12 15.34
C PHE A 186 28.96 -18.22 15.79
N LYS A 187 28.18 -17.93 16.82
CA LYS A 187 27.14 -18.78 17.32
C LYS A 187 25.79 -18.15 17.05
N VAL A 188 24.87 -18.92 16.48
CA VAL A 188 23.51 -18.47 16.19
C VAL A 188 22.49 -19.42 16.81
N VAL A 189 21.39 -18.88 17.30
CA VAL A 189 20.25 -19.61 17.83
C VAL A 189 18.96 -19.05 17.23
N ASN A 190 18.00 -19.93 16.96
CA ASN A 190 16.66 -19.52 16.52
C ASN A 190 15.70 -19.52 17.72
N THR A 191 15.32 -18.35 18.18
CA THR A 191 14.40 -18.17 19.33
C THR A 191 12.95 -17.95 18.91
N GLY A 192 12.64 -18.07 17.62
CA GLY A 192 11.30 -18.01 17.05
C GLY A 192 10.49 -19.31 17.25
N SER A 193 9.46 -19.48 16.45
CA SER A 193 8.61 -20.68 16.42
C SER A 193 8.85 -21.60 15.24
N SER A 194 9.42 -21.09 14.13
CA SER A 194 9.64 -21.86 12.92
C SER A 194 11.05 -21.64 12.33
N PRO A 195 11.53 -22.50 11.44
CA PRO A 195 12.73 -22.22 10.66
C PRO A 195 12.44 -21.13 9.61
N PHE A 196 13.52 -20.62 9.00
CA PHE A 196 13.44 -19.91 7.74
C PHE A 196 13.55 -20.93 6.60
N TYR A 197 12.51 -21.11 5.82
CA TYR A 197 12.35 -22.26 4.91
C TYR A 197 13.18 -22.23 3.63
N TYR A 198 14.05 -21.23 3.46
CA TYR A 198 14.89 -21.08 2.29
C TYR A 198 16.37 -21.01 2.70
N ASN A 199 17.23 -21.57 1.88
CA ASN A 199 18.67 -21.44 2.10
C ASN A 199 19.20 -20.18 1.41
N TRP A 200 19.00 -19.02 2.05
CA TRP A 200 19.53 -17.77 1.56
C TRP A 200 21.00 -17.59 1.95
N PRO A 201 21.82 -16.96 1.07
CA PRO A 201 23.25 -16.79 1.33
C PRO A 201 23.51 -15.89 2.53
N VAL A 202 24.41 -16.32 3.42
CA VAL A 202 24.98 -15.46 4.47
C VAL A 202 26.26 -14.83 3.92
N GLU A 203 26.34 -13.51 3.94
CA GLU A 203 27.52 -12.75 3.52
C GLU A 203 28.24 -12.18 4.72
N VAL A 204 29.57 -12.27 4.75
CA VAL A 204 30.44 -11.42 5.55
C VAL A 204 30.90 -10.26 4.68
N ALA A 205 30.86 -9.05 5.21
CA ALA A 205 31.21 -7.83 4.48
C ALA A 205 32.18 -6.94 5.25
N LEU A 206 32.94 -6.15 4.51
CA LEU A 206 33.67 -4.99 5.02
C LEU A 206 32.92 -3.73 4.59
N LEU A 207 32.60 -2.90 5.55
CA LEU A 207 31.95 -1.62 5.31
C LEU A 207 32.94 -0.48 5.60
N ASP A 208 32.81 0.59 4.84
CA ASP A 208 33.50 1.84 5.14
C ASP A 208 33.00 2.39 6.49
N PRO A 209 33.88 2.81 7.41
CA PRO A 209 33.49 3.16 8.75
C PRO A 209 32.70 4.48 8.88
N GLU A 210 32.73 5.33 7.86
CA GLU A 210 32.03 6.63 7.86
C GLU A 210 30.71 6.55 7.09
N SER A 211 30.74 6.01 5.89
CA SER A 211 29.55 5.94 5.02
C SER A 211 28.69 4.69 5.24
N HIS A 212 29.21 3.68 5.94
CA HIS A 212 28.63 2.35 6.13
C HIS A 212 28.37 1.59 4.82
N GLN A 213 28.90 2.08 3.70
CA GLN A 213 28.75 1.43 2.40
C GLN A 213 29.65 0.18 2.31
N LYS A 214 29.13 -0.85 1.65
CA LYS A 214 29.91 -2.08 1.42
C LYS A 214 31.09 -1.82 0.49
N VAL A 215 32.28 -2.11 0.98
CA VAL A 215 33.54 -2.06 0.24
C VAL A 215 33.87 -3.43 -0.37
N TRP A 216 33.56 -4.50 0.37
CA TRP A 216 33.80 -5.86 -0.03
C TRP A 216 32.83 -6.82 0.66
N GLY A 217 32.53 -7.96 0.05
CA GLY A 217 31.69 -8.99 0.65
C GLY A 217 31.98 -10.37 0.10
N LYS A 218 31.76 -11.39 0.92
CA LYS A 218 31.95 -12.80 0.56
C LYS A 218 30.87 -13.68 1.17
N ILE A 219 30.25 -14.49 0.32
CA ILE A 219 29.30 -15.51 0.77
C ILE A 219 30.01 -16.61 1.55
N LEU A 220 29.45 -16.99 2.67
CA LEU A 220 29.93 -18.07 3.53
C LEU A 220 29.45 -19.42 2.99
N GLU A 221 30.25 -20.02 2.12
CA GLU A 221 29.92 -21.29 1.50
C GLU A 221 29.59 -22.38 2.52
N GLY A 222 28.52 -23.20 2.25
CA GLY A 222 28.08 -24.28 3.11
C GLY A 222 27.46 -23.86 4.45
N VAL A 223 27.00 -22.61 4.56
CA VAL A 223 26.09 -22.17 5.63
C VAL A 223 24.66 -22.31 5.12
N ASN A 224 23.85 -23.10 5.81
CA ASN A 224 22.45 -23.32 5.47
C ASN A 224 21.55 -22.81 6.59
N ILE A 225 20.95 -21.64 6.41
CA ILE A 225 20.09 -21.01 7.43
C ILE A 225 18.74 -21.70 7.58
N SER A 226 18.31 -22.50 6.61
CA SER A 226 17.07 -23.28 6.72
C SER A 226 17.19 -24.46 7.71
N GLU A 227 18.38 -24.80 8.12
CA GLU A 227 18.65 -25.81 9.16
C GLU A 227 18.65 -25.22 10.58
N TRP A 228 18.56 -23.90 10.74
CA TRP A 228 18.56 -23.25 12.05
C TRP A 228 17.18 -23.36 12.70
N MET A 229 16.95 -24.53 13.33
CA MET A 229 15.66 -24.88 13.93
C MET A 229 15.40 -24.15 15.24
N PRO A 230 14.14 -23.78 15.50
CA PRO A 230 13.71 -23.28 16.82
C PRO A 230 13.69 -24.41 17.84
N GLY A 231 13.26 -24.06 19.07
CA GLY A 231 12.89 -25.03 20.08
C GLY A 231 11.56 -25.72 19.77
N ASP A 232 11.20 -26.68 20.61
CA ASP A 232 9.95 -27.41 20.51
C ASP A 232 9.32 -27.60 21.91
N ASN A 233 8.02 -27.89 21.95
CA ASN A 233 7.27 -28.13 23.18
C ASN A 233 7.37 -26.92 24.15
N TRP A 234 6.67 -25.83 23.82
CA TRP A 234 6.65 -24.60 24.62
C TRP A 234 5.88 -24.80 25.92
N SER A 235 6.47 -24.42 27.04
CA SER A 235 5.81 -24.33 28.34
C SER A 235 5.37 -22.89 28.61
N VAL A 236 4.07 -22.70 28.83
CA VAL A 236 3.51 -21.38 29.20
C VAL A 236 3.97 -20.98 30.59
N ASP A 237 3.96 -21.91 31.55
CA ASP A 237 4.33 -21.63 32.94
C ASP A 237 5.79 -21.21 33.10
N GLU A 238 6.67 -21.81 32.29
CA GLU A 238 8.10 -21.53 32.35
C GLU A 238 8.57 -20.51 31.28
N HIS A 239 7.69 -20.09 30.40
CA HIS A 239 7.97 -19.20 29.25
C HIS A 239 9.20 -19.61 28.43
N LYS A 240 9.34 -20.92 28.19
CA LYS A 240 10.46 -21.49 27.42
C LYS A 240 10.10 -22.76 26.69
N TYR A 241 10.91 -23.11 25.70
CA TYR A 241 10.85 -24.43 25.07
C TYR A 241 11.45 -25.50 25.99
N GLN A 242 10.75 -26.62 26.15
CA GLN A 242 11.27 -27.80 26.87
C GLN A 242 12.39 -28.49 26.06
N THR A 243 12.22 -28.54 24.74
CA THR A 243 13.32 -28.85 23.81
C THR A 243 13.95 -27.53 23.38
N VAL A 244 15.06 -27.18 24.02
CA VAL A 244 15.73 -25.89 23.76
C VAL A 244 16.24 -25.80 22.31
N PRO A 245 16.21 -24.62 21.67
CA PRO A 245 16.77 -24.47 20.34
C PRO A 245 18.26 -24.77 20.31
N ALA A 246 18.69 -25.44 19.26
CA ALA A 246 20.11 -25.76 19.06
C ALA A 246 20.93 -24.49 18.84
N THR A 247 22.17 -24.49 19.34
CA THR A 247 23.15 -23.46 19.01
C THR A 247 24.01 -23.94 17.84
N TYR A 248 23.96 -23.21 16.74
CA TYR A 248 24.74 -23.51 15.54
C TYR A 248 26.06 -22.77 15.58
N HIS A 249 27.17 -23.49 15.42
CA HIS A 249 28.51 -22.95 15.45
C HIS A 249 29.07 -22.88 14.03
N ILE A 250 29.17 -21.67 13.50
CA ILE A 250 29.74 -21.41 12.18
C ILE A 250 31.21 -21.02 12.33
N ARG A 251 32.07 -21.68 11.58
CA ARG A 251 33.53 -21.41 11.53
C ARG A 251 33.97 -21.41 10.10
N LYS A 252 34.57 -20.30 9.65
CA LYS A 252 35.04 -20.14 8.26
C LYS A 252 36.39 -19.46 8.22
N ASN A 253 37.22 -19.82 7.25
CA ASN A 253 38.41 -19.07 6.87
C ASN A 253 38.06 -18.20 5.67
N ILE A 254 38.23 -16.91 5.79
CA ILE A 254 37.88 -15.90 4.80
C ILE A 254 39.15 -15.42 4.09
N SER A 255 39.12 -15.38 2.76
CA SER A 255 40.12 -14.72 1.93
C SER A 255 39.51 -13.48 1.29
N ILE A 256 40.15 -12.33 1.47
CA ILE A 256 39.81 -11.13 0.72
C ILE A 256 40.46 -11.26 -0.66
N ASP A 257 39.61 -11.47 -1.67
CA ASP A 257 40.00 -11.76 -3.06
C ASP A 257 39.96 -10.52 -3.98
N ALA A 258 39.93 -9.34 -3.36
CA ALA A 258 39.97 -8.05 -4.05
C ALA A 258 41.01 -7.12 -3.40
N PRO A 259 41.58 -6.18 -4.12
CA PRO A 259 42.45 -5.15 -3.54
C PRO A 259 41.62 -4.25 -2.62
N ILE A 260 41.92 -4.30 -1.34
CA ILE A 260 41.36 -3.40 -0.31
C ILE A 260 42.47 -2.47 0.18
N ALA A 261 42.15 -1.19 0.26
CA ALA A 261 43.11 -0.21 0.78
C ALA A 261 43.49 -0.51 2.23
N LYS A 262 44.72 -0.13 2.63
CA LYS A 262 45.11 -0.12 4.04
C LYS A 262 44.15 0.79 4.81
N GLY A 263 43.65 0.34 5.96
CA GLY A 263 42.73 1.14 6.76
C GLY A 263 41.93 0.36 7.77
N LYS A 264 41.10 1.09 8.51
CA LYS A 264 40.12 0.54 9.45
C LYS A 264 38.76 0.40 8.74
N TYR A 265 38.11 -0.75 8.92
CA TYR A 265 36.82 -1.09 8.37
C TYR A 265 35.88 -1.61 9.44
N ILE A 266 34.58 -1.71 9.12
CA ILE A 266 33.60 -2.42 9.95
C ILE A 266 33.37 -3.80 9.34
N LEU A 267 33.60 -4.84 10.12
CA LEU A 267 33.23 -6.21 9.75
C LEU A 267 31.75 -6.42 10.07
N ALA A 268 30.97 -6.90 9.10
CA ALA A 268 29.53 -7.05 9.22
C ALA A 268 29.03 -8.39 8.67
N LEU A 269 27.87 -8.83 9.13
CA LEU A 269 27.10 -9.95 8.57
C LEU A 269 25.80 -9.45 7.95
N THR A 270 25.34 -10.18 6.93
CA THR A 270 24.00 -10.03 6.37
C THR A 270 23.52 -11.33 5.76
N VAL A 271 22.22 -11.45 5.49
CA VAL A 271 21.62 -12.51 4.70
C VAL A 271 20.99 -11.90 3.46
N LEU A 272 21.36 -12.41 2.29
CA LEU A 272 21.00 -11.83 1.00
C LEU A 272 19.77 -12.54 0.41
N ASP A 273 18.85 -11.78 -0.17
CA ASP A 273 17.82 -12.33 -1.04
C ASP A 273 18.46 -12.73 -2.38
N PRO A 274 18.34 -14.00 -2.79
CA PRO A 274 18.91 -14.47 -4.05
C PRO A 274 18.36 -13.77 -5.31
N ALA A 275 17.18 -13.20 -5.24
CA ALA A 275 16.55 -12.52 -6.38
C ALA A 275 17.28 -11.23 -6.81
N GLY A 276 17.95 -10.55 -5.88
CA GLY A 276 18.69 -9.33 -6.17
C GLY A 276 20.04 -9.25 -5.46
N MET A 277 20.43 -10.28 -4.70
CA MET A 277 21.62 -10.29 -3.86
C MET A 277 21.68 -9.05 -2.94
N GLN A 278 20.53 -8.65 -2.43
CA GLN A 278 20.39 -7.53 -1.50
C GLN A 278 20.19 -8.03 -0.07
N PRO A 279 20.73 -7.33 0.93
CA PRO A 279 20.43 -7.61 2.33
C PRO A 279 18.92 -7.59 2.60
N SER A 280 18.34 -8.69 3.08
CA SER A 280 16.88 -8.80 3.19
C SER A 280 16.38 -9.51 4.45
N LEU A 281 17.24 -10.26 5.17
CA LEU A 281 16.88 -10.90 6.42
C LEU A 281 17.63 -10.21 7.57
N ARG A 282 16.89 -9.86 8.62
CA ARG A 282 17.43 -9.23 9.80
C ARG A 282 17.62 -10.24 10.94
N PHE A 283 18.80 -10.21 11.58
CA PHE A 283 19.00 -10.88 12.87
C PHE A 283 18.32 -10.10 14.00
N ALA A 284 17.91 -10.78 15.04
CA ALA A 284 17.30 -10.17 16.20
C ALA A 284 18.35 -9.61 17.19
N ASN A 285 19.34 -8.91 16.65
CA ASN A 285 20.40 -8.24 17.35
C ASN A 285 20.24 -6.72 17.22
N GLU A 286 20.62 -5.97 18.23
CA GLU A 286 20.53 -4.50 18.23
C GLU A 286 21.52 -3.84 17.25
N ASN A 287 22.70 -4.46 17.07
CA ASN A 287 23.72 -3.99 16.15
C ASN A 287 23.31 -4.14 14.69
N TYR A 288 22.62 -3.15 14.19
CA TYR A 288 22.06 -3.11 12.84
C TYR A 288 22.27 -1.74 12.21
N PHE A 289 22.68 -1.71 10.94
CA PHE A 289 22.70 -0.51 10.12
C PHE A 289 21.51 -0.51 9.15
N GLU A 290 20.93 0.62 8.94
CA GLU A 290 19.95 0.79 7.87
C GLU A 290 20.57 0.33 6.54
N GLY A 291 19.83 -0.48 5.79
CA GLY A 291 20.34 -1.14 4.58
C GLY A 291 20.72 -2.61 4.75
N GLY A 292 20.54 -3.19 5.96
CA GLY A 292 20.52 -4.64 6.14
C GLY A 292 21.78 -5.30 6.65
N TYR A 293 22.79 -4.53 7.04
CA TYR A 293 24.03 -5.05 7.61
C TYR A 293 24.01 -5.06 9.13
N HIS A 294 24.50 -6.15 9.73
CA HIS A 294 24.76 -6.27 11.15
C HIS A 294 26.26 -6.10 11.43
N PRO A 295 26.69 -4.91 11.93
CA PRO A 295 28.10 -4.66 12.21
C PRO A 295 28.56 -5.44 13.43
N MET A 296 29.68 -6.19 13.31
CA MET A 296 30.22 -7.03 14.36
C MET A 296 31.39 -6.36 15.10
N GLY A 297 31.97 -5.33 14.51
CA GLY A 297 33.05 -4.55 15.11
C GLY A 297 34.04 -4.03 14.09
N TYR A 298 35.04 -3.25 14.58
CA TYR A 298 36.12 -2.75 13.72
C TYR A 298 37.18 -3.82 13.45
N ILE A 299 37.73 -3.81 12.24
CA ILE A 299 38.84 -4.64 11.79
C ILE A 299 39.84 -3.79 11.00
N GLY A 300 41.15 -4.02 11.18
CA GLY A 300 42.20 -3.36 10.43
C GLY A 300 42.72 -4.18 9.27
N ILE A 301 42.94 -3.56 8.12
CA ILE A 301 43.65 -4.13 6.97
C ILE A 301 45.03 -3.44 6.89
N ASP A 302 46.11 -4.20 7.16
CA ASP A 302 47.47 -3.68 7.30
C ASP A 302 47.58 -2.47 8.28
N GLU A 303 46.61 -2.35 9.16
CA GLU A 303 46.49 -1.29 10.15
C GLU A 303 46.05 -1.86 11.50
N SER A 304 46.65 -1.35 12.59
CA SER A 304 46.28 -1.82 13.92
C SER A 304 45.05 -1.10 14.44
N VAL A 305 44.06 -1.87 14.94
CA VAL A 305 42.85 -1.36 15.59
C VAL A 305 42.94 -1.60 17.09
N ALA A 306 43.03 -0.53 17.86
CA ALA A 306 43.16 -0.59 19.31
C ALA A 306 41.90 -1.15 19.98
N ASP A 307 40.72 -0.65 19.56
CA ASP A 307 39.42 -1.05 20.06
C ASP A 307 38.52 -1.50 18.89
N THR A 308 38.03 -2.71 18.97
CA THR A 308 37.12 -3.29 17.97
C THR A 308 35.63 -3.00 18.23
N ARG A 309 35.29 -2.41 19.39
CA ARG A 309 33.91 -2.11 19.76
C ARG A 309 33.36 -0.96 18.94
N LEU A 310 32.13 -1.10 18.53
CA LEU A 310 31.37 -0.04 17.87
C LEU A 310 30.63 0.80 18.92
N ASN A 311 30.48 2.09 18.66
CA ASN A 311 29.60 2.90 19.47
C ASN A 311 28.11 2.48 19.16
N PRO A 312 27.32 2.10 20.19
CA PRO A 312 25.92 1.78 20.00
C PRO A 312 25.07 2.90 19.36
N ASP A 313 25.47 4.16 19.53
CA ASP A 313 24.78 5.31 18.93
C ASP A 313 24.83 5.30 17.38
N LEU A 314 25.69 4.48 16.78
CA LEU A 314 25.74 4.27 15.33
C LEU A 314 24.67 3.30 14.84
N PHE A 315 24.09 2.51 15.75
CA PHE A 315 23.10 1.51 15.36
C PHE A 315 21.76 2.17 15.07
N PHE A 316 21.08 1.62 14.10
CA PHE A 316 19.75 2.05 13.76
C PHE A 316 18.80 1.80 14.93
N ASP A 317 18.23 2.86 15.48
CA ASP A 317 17.22 2.76 16.53
C ASP A 317 15.86 2.38 15.93
N ILE A 318 15.51 1.11 16.09
CA ILE A 318 14.21 0.58 15.63
C ILE A 318 13.02 1.27 16.31
N GLN A 319 13.21 1.85 17.50
CA GLN A 319 12.15 2.60 18.19
C GLN A 319 11.92 3.96 17.51
N SER A 320 12.96 4.51 16.89
CA SER A 320 12.88 5.74 16.09
C SER A 320 12.50 5.48 14.64
N ASP A 321 12.48 4.20 14.21
CA ASP A 321 12.16 3.84 12.84
C ASP A 321 10.70 4.14 12.53
N LYS A 322 10.52 5.29 11.91
CA LYS A 322 9.21 5.70 11.38
C LYS A 322 8.78 4.84 10.18
N SER A 323 9.67 4.05 9.57
CA SER A 323 9.34 3.13 8.48
C SER A 323 8.77 1.81 9.01
N LEU A 324 9.06 1.45 10.26
CA LEU A 324 8.37 0.39 11.00
C LEU A 324 7.09 0.88 11.73
N LYS A 325 6.83 2.17 11.79
CA LYS A 325 5.44 2.56 11.74
C LYS A 325 4.94 1.86 10.49
N TYR A 326 4.11 0.81 10.69
CA TYR A 326 3.20 0.44 9.62
C TYR A 326 2.91 1.76 8.96
N GLN A 327 3.36 1.91 7.75
CA GLN A 327 2.83 2.94 6.92
C GLN A 327 1.37 2.47 6.71
N LEU A 328 0.52 2.80 7.62
CA LEU A 328 -0.71 3.47 7.25
C LEU A 328 -0.17 4.49 6.29
N LYS A 329 -0.30 4.22 4.98
CA LYS A 329 0.12 5.15 3.93
C LYS A 329 -0.36 6.46 4.51
N GLN A 330 0.57 7.35 4.94
CA GLN A 330 0.13 8.63 5.52
C GLN A 330 -0.83 9.15 4.49
N PRO A 331 -2.05 9.49 4.86
CA PRO A 331 -3.04 9.87 3.86
C PRO A 331 -2.34 10.81 2.89
N VAL A 332 -2.38 10.52 1.62
CA VAL A 332 -1.68 11.33 0.63
C VAL A 332 -2.28 12.73 0.69
N PRO A 333 -1.51 13.79 0.99
CA PRO A 333 -2.06 15.15 1.00
C PRO A 333 -2.50 15.51 -0.41
N VAL A 334 -3.79 15.74 -0.59
CA VAL A 334 -4.41 16.03 -1.90
C VAL A 334 -5.00 17.44 -1.91
N ILE A 335 -4.74 18.18 -2.97
CA ILE A 335 -5.48 19.40 -3.32
C ILE A 335 -6.26 19.11 -4.59
N PHE A 336 -7.53 19.51 -4.64
CA PHE A 336 -8.42 19.29 -5.76
C PHE A 336 -8.85 20.62 -6.37
N ASP A 337 -8.59 20.80 -7.68
CA ASP A 337 -9.08 21.94 -8.46
C ASP A 337 -10.13 21.44 -9.47
N THR A 338 -11.31 22.04 -9.49
CA THR A 338 -12.48 21.56 -10.21
C THR A 338 -13.28 22.73 -10.81
N ASP A 339 -13.98 22.49 -11.89
CA ASP A 339 -14.94 23.41 -12.48
C ASP A 339 -16.39 22.88 -12.40
N VAL A 340 -16.70 22.22 -11.29
CA VAL A 340 -18.01 21.65 -10.98
C VAL A 340 -19.17 22.53 -11.43
N GLY A 341 -20.08 21.93 -12.21
CA GLY A 341 -21.21 22.60 -12.83
C GLY A 341 -21.20 22.58 -14.34
N ASN A 342 -20.05 22.41 -14.98
CA ASN A 342 -19.97 22.23 -16.41
C ASN A 342 -20.28 20.79 -16.82
N ASP A 343 -19.68 19.83 -16.15
CA ASP A 343 -19.97 18.41 -16.31
C ASP A 343 -20.37 17.76 -14.98
N ILE A 344 -20.92 16.57 -15.02
CA ILE A 344 -21.36 15.84 -13.84
C ILE A 344 -20.26 14.90 -13.29
N ASP A 345 -19.26 14.62 -14.06
CA ASP A 345 -18.15 13.75 -13.63
C ASP A 345 -17.25 14.41 -12.58
N ASP A 346 -17.18 15.75 -12.52
CA ASP A 346 -16.65 16.50 -11.36
C ASP A 346 -17.26 16.03 -10.03
N VAL A 347 -18.58 15.84 -10.00
CA VAL A 347 -19.28 15.42 -8.77
C VAL A 347 -18.98 13.97 -8.45
N LEU A 348 -18.86 13.11 -9.46
CA LEU A 348 -18.42 11.72 -9.29
C LEU A 348 -16.98 11.66 -8.77
N ALA A 349 -16.08 12.50 -9.32
CA ALA A 349 -14.68 12.61 -8.89
C ALA A 349 -14.58 13.12 -7.44
N MET A 350 -15.37 14.12 -7.08
CA MET A 350 -15.43 14.66 -5.72
C MET A 350 -15.96 13.60 -4.73
N GLN A 351 -17.00 12.83 -5.09
CA GLN A 351 -17.48 11.73 -4.26
C GLN A 351 -16.41 10.64 -4.06
N MET A 352 -15.66 10.34 -5.10
CA MET A 352 -14.54 9.39 -5.04
C MET A 352 -13.46 9.87 -4.07
N LEU A 353 -13.13 11.17 -4.07
CA LEU A 353 -12.17 11.77 -3.13
C LEU A 353 -12.65 11.66 -1.69
N PHE A 354 -13.92 11.97 -1.39
CA PHE A 354 -14.47 11.81 -0.03
C PHE A 354 -14.43 10.35 0.43
N ASN A 355 -14.70 9.42 -0.46
CA ASN A 355 -14.61 7.99 -0.12
C ASN A 355 -13.15 7.54 0.13
N TYR A 356 -12.20 8.04 -0.64
CA TYR A 356 -10.77 7.80 -0.38
C TYR A 356 -10.31 8.41 0.95
N GLU A 357 -10.80 9.59 1.29
CA GLU A 357 -10.50 10.24 2.57
C GLU A 357 -11.10 9.45 3.74
N LYS A 358 -12.38 9.06 3.64
CA LYS A 358 -13.05 8.20 4.63
C LYS A 358 -12.34 6.86 4.82
N ALA A 359 -11.73 6.33 3.77
CA ALA A 359 -10.90 5.13 3.82
C ALA A 359 -9.47 5.38 4.34
N GLY A 360 -9.13 6.60 4.74
CA GLY A 360 -7.80 6.97 5.24
C GLY A 360 -6.68 6.94 4.19
N LYS A 361 -7.02 6.94 2.90
CA LYS A 361 -6.02 6.91 1.81
C LYS A 361 -5.48 8.29 1.47
N ILE A 362 -6.28 9.33 1.66
CA ILE A 362 -5.90 10.73 1.39
C ILE A 362 -6.26 11.64 2.57
N ASP A 363 -5.61 12.79 2.61
CA ASP A 363 -5.97 13.96 3.39
C ASP A 363 -6.34 15.07 2.39
N LEU A 364 -7.63 15.36 2.23
CA LEU A 364 -8.11 16.38 1.31
C LEU A 364 -7.94 17.78 1.93
N LEU A 365 -6.83 18.42 1.60
CA LEU A 365 -6.39 19.69 2.20
C LEU A 365 -7.28 20.87 1.86
N GLY A 366 -7.86 20.88 0.67
CA GLY A 366 -8.71 21.97 0.19
C GLY A 366 -9.18 21.75 -1.24
N ILE A 367 -10.21 22.50 -1.61
CA ILE A 367 -10.79 22.51 -2.96
C ILE A 367 -10.72 23.91 -3.54
N THR A 368 -10.18 24.03 -4.75
CA THR A 368 -10.22 25.28 -5.52
C THR A 368 -11.15 25.15 -6.71
N ILE A 369 -11.84 26.24 -7.02
CA ILE A 369 -12.90 26.30 -8.01
C ILE A 369 -12.42 27.15 -9.17
N SER A 370 -12.19 26.56 -10.33
CA SER A 370 -11.78 27.28 -11.55
C SER A 370 -12.97 27.87 -12.31
N LYS A 371 -14.18 27.33 -12.12
CA LYS A 371 -15.41 27.88 -12.66
C LYS A 371 -15.82 29.19 -11.97
N SER A 372 -15.92 30.27 -12.73
CA SER A 372 -16.30 31.61 -12.21
C SER A 372 -17.81 31.79 -12.08
N ASN A 373 -18.49 30.84 -11.40
CA ASN A 373 -19.93 30.88 -11.15
C ASN A 373 -20.23 30.74 -9.63
N PRO A 374 -21.05 31.60 -9.04
CA PRO A 374 -21.32 31.60 -7.59
C PRO A 374 -22.01 30.30 -7.10
N TYR A 375 -22.84 29.67 -7.91
CA TYR A 375 -23.53 28.43 -7.52
C TYR A 375 -22.57 27.25 -7.34
N SER A 376 -21.38 27.27 -7.97
CA SER A 376 -20.34 26.27 -7.73
C SER A 376 -19.86 26.30 -6.27
N ILE A 377 -19.72 27.47 -5.67
CA ILE A 377 -19.37 27.65 -4.25
C ILE A 377 -20.42 26.99 -3.35
N GLU A 378 -21.68 27.35 -3.55
CA GLU A 378 -22.80 26.85 -2.74
C GLU A 378 -22.95 25.32 -2.93
N TYR A 379 -22.80 24.83 -4.14
CA TYR A 379 -22.90 23.40 -4.43
C TYR A 379 -21.78 22.61 -3.72
N ILE A 380 -20.53 23.01 -3.89
CA ILE A 380 -19.38 22.35 -3.28
C ILE A 380 -19.46 22.43 -1.75
N ASP A 381 -19.80 23.58 -1.18
CA ASP A 381 -19.95 23.69 0.28
C ASP A 381 -21.05 22.77 0.81
N GLY A 382 -22.20 22.72 0.15
CA GLY A 382 -23.29 21.82 0.52
C GLY A 382 -22.88 20.36 0.40
N TYR A 383 -22.10 20.02 -0.62
CA TYR A 383 -21.61 18.67 -0.85
C TYR A 383 -20.51 18.25 0.15
N CYS A 384 -19.59 19.15 0.51
CA CYS A 384 -18.64 18.95 1.60
C CYS A 384 -19.36 18.65 2.93
N ARG A 385 -20.41 19.40 3.24
CA ARG A 385 -21.20 19.21 4.47
C ARG A 385 -21.97 17.88 4.48
N LEU A 386 -22.47 17.46 3.32
CA LEU A 386 -23.09 16.14 3.17
C LEU A 386 -22.10 15.01 3.55
N ASN A 387 -20.82 15.21 3.24
CA ASN A 387 -19.73 14.26 3.55
C ASN A 387 -19.03 14.57 4.89
N GLU A 388 -19.66 15.34 5.79
CA GLU A 388 -19.14 15.72 7.12
C GLU A 388 -17.83 16.55 7.08
N ARG A 389 -17.50 17.13 5.92
CA ARG A 389 -16.29 17.92 5.67
C ARG A 389 -16.61 19.40 5.34
N GLY A 390 -17.55 19.99 6.05
CA GLY A 390 -17.85 21.42 5.94
C GLY A 390 -16.70 22.36 6.37
N ASP A 391 -15.65 21.82 6.96
CA ASP A 391 -14.39 22.46 7.36
C ASP A 391 -13.40 22.64 6.22
N ILE A 392 -13.51 21.86 5.12
CA ILE A 392 -12.57 21.94 3.98
C ILE A 392 -12.46 23.38 3.49
N PRO A 393 -11.23 23.93 3.38
CA PRO A 393 -11.01 25.25 2.81
C PRO A 393 -11.41 25.30 1.33
N LEU A 394 -12.16 26.34 0.95
CA LEU A 394 -12.55 26.61 -0.43
C LEU A 394 -11.86 27.87 -0.94
N GLY A 395 -11.33 27.81 -2.17
CA GLY A 395 -10.83 28.97 -2.93
C GLY A 395 -11.58 29.11 -4.25
N TYR A 396 -11.67 30.32 -4.76
CA TYR A 396 -12.49 30.62 -5.93
C TYR A 396 -11.75 31.47 -6.94
N ALA A 397 -11.85 31.12 -8.22
CA ALA A 397 -11.28 31.92 -9.32
C ALA A 397 -12.20 33.08 -9.67
N TYR A 398 -12.01 34.24 -9.03
CA TYR A 398 -12.72 35.44 -9.45
C TYR A 398 -12.29 35.85 -10.87
N ASN A 399 -13.24 36.15 -11.73
CA ASN A 399 -13.01 36.43 -13.16
C ASN A 399 -12.23 35.26 -13.86
N GLY A 400 -12.55 34.04 -13.49
CA GLY A 400 -12.04 32.84 -14.13
C GLY A 400 -12.83 32.45 -15.37
N ALA A 401 -12.66 31.19 -15.78
CA ALA A 401 -13.34 30.62 -16.93
C ALA A 401 -14.82 30.27 -16.62
N THR A 402 -15.61 30.03 -17.66
CA THR A 402 -16.94 29.40 -17.64
C THR A 402 -17.92 29.99 -16.60
N PRO A 403 -18.33 31.27 -16.78
CA PRO A 403 -19.21 31.94 -15.80
C PRO A 403 -20.70 31.49 -15.86
N GLU A 404 -21.07 30.64 -16.81
CA GLU A 404 -22.45 30.17 -17.02
C GLU A 404 -22.94 29.33 -15.84
N ASP A 405 -24.25 29.27 -15.61
CA ASP A 405 -24.86 28.52 -14.49
C ASP A 405 -24.58 27.01 -14.54
N GLY A 406 -24.22 26.46 -15.72
CA GLY A 406 -24.06 25.04 -15.93
C GLY A 406 -25.38 24.28 -16.03
N GLY A 407 -25.30 22.97 -16.11
CA GLY A 407 -26.48 22.14 -16.40
C GLY A 407 -27.32 21.75 -15.20
N TYR A 408 -26.79 21.80 -13.97
CA TYR A 408 -27.45 21.17 -12.82
C TYR A 408 -27.30 21.91 -11.48
N LEU A 409 -26.32 22.80 -11.30
CA LEU A 409 -25.99 23.39 -10.01
C LEU A 409 -27.20 24.02 -9.31
N ARG A 410 -27.81 25.03 -9.95
CA ARG A 410 -28.91 25.76 -9.40
C ARG A 410 -30.13 24.89 -9.16
N GLN A 411 -30.44 24.01 -10.11
CA GLN A 411 -31.59 23.11 -10.02
C GLN A 411 -31.43 22.15 -8.83
N THR A 412 -30.23 21.60 -8.61
CA THR A 412 -29.94 20.73 -7.46
C THR A 412 -30.06 21.50 -6.13
N LEU A 413 -29.48 22.72 -6.05
CA LEU A 413 -29.55 23.57 -4.87
C LEU A 413 -30.99 23.97 -4.50
N ASP A 414 -31.87 24.09 -5.49
CA ASP A 414 -33.27 24.39 -5.30
C ASP A 414 -34.18 23.17 -5.10
N THR A 415 -33.63 21.96 -5.27
CA THR A 415 -34.41 20.73 -5.11
C THR A 415 -34.84 20.51 -3.67
N ILE A 416 -36.14 20.28 -3.48
CA ILE A 416 -36.78 19.95 -2.21
C ILE A 416 -37.42 18.56 -2.32
N ILE A 417 -37.04 17.65 -1.44
CA ILE A 417 -37.62 16.32 -1.33
C ILE A 417 -38.08 16.09 0.10
N GLU A 418 -39.29 15.61 0.27
CA GLU A 418 -39.90 15.37 1.59
C GLU A 418 -39.91 16.63 2.47
N GLY A 419 -40.03 17.84 1.86
CA GLY A 419 -40.06 19.12 2.54
C GLY A 419 -38.69 19.70 2.94
N ASN A 420 -37.58 19.01 2.58
CA ASN A 420 -36.22 19.44 2.91
C ASN A 420 -35.40 19.69 1.64
N LYS A 421 -34.53 20.69 1.67
CA LYS A 421 -33.48 20.81 0.64
C LYS A 421 -32.52 19.60 0.73
N ILE A 422 -32.03 19.16 -0.41
CA ILE A 422 -31.09 18.04 -0.45
C ILE A 422 -29.63 18.47 -0.22
N LEU A 423 -29.32 19.77 -0.40
CA LEU A 423 -28.04 20.38 -0.05
C LEU A 423 -28.25 21.57 0.87
N HIS A 424 -27.37 21.72 1.85
CA HIS A 424 -27.44 22.78 2.89
C HIS A 424 -26.15 23.60 2.94
N PRO A 425 -25.88 24.43 1.91
CA PRO A 425 -24.70 25.29 1.92
C PRO A 425 -24.74 26.33 3.02
N GLN A 426 -23.58 26.66 3.57
CA GLN A 426 -23.40 27.77 4.52
C GLN A 426 -22.40 28.81 3.99
N ARG A 427 -21.67 28.51 2.92
CA ARG A 427 -20.75 29.43 2.24
C ARG A 427 -21.31 29.77 0.87
N SER A 428 -21.12 31.03 0.48
CA SER A 428 -21.56 31.60 -0.78
C SER A 428 -20.57 32.66 -1.26
N ILE A 429 -20.79 33.23 -2.43
CA ILE A 429 -19.97 34.35 -2.95
C ILE A 429 -19.91 35.55 -2.00
N LYS A 430 -20.92 35.72 -1.12
CA LYS A 430 -21.01 36.82 -0.16
C LYS A 430 -19.99 36.69 0.99
N ASP A 431 -19.47 35.52 1.21
CA ASP A 431 -18.52 35.24 2.29
C ASP A 431 -17.08 35.60 1.92
N ASN A 432 -16.84 36.20 0.76
CA ASN A 432 -15.53 36.64 0.28
C ASN A 432 -14.46 35.54 0.41
N LEU A 433 -14.71 34.42 -0.23
CA LEU A 433 -13.72 33.32 -0.27
C LEU A 433 -12.37 33.85 -0.78
N PRO A 434 -11.25 33.28 -0.35
CA PRO A 434 -9.96 33.64 -0.90
C PRO A 434 -9.88 33.30 -2.40
N GLU A 435 -9.11 34.10 -3.16
CA GLU A 435 -8.69 33.72 -4.49
C GLU A 435 -8.08 32.31 -4.46
N GLY A 436 -8.42 31.48 -5.45
CA GLY A 436 -7.97 30.09 -5.50
C GLY A 436 -6.46 29.96 -5.29
N TYR A 437 -5.66 30.72 -6.05
CA TYR A 437 -4.21 30.66 -5.92
C TYR A 437 -3.67 31.07 -4.53
N LYS A 438 -4.33 31.98 -3.81
CA LYS A 438 -3.94 32.36 -2.44
C LYS A 438 -4.22 31.25 -1.46
N LEU A 439 -5.35 30.56 -1.61
CA LEU A 439 -5.60 29.35 -0.83
C LEU A 439 -4.54 28.28 -1.12
N LEU A 440 -4.23 28.05 -2.39
CA LEU A 440 -3.20 27.08 -2.79
C LEU A 440 -1.86 27.38 -2.13
N ARG A 441 -1.42 28.63 -2.12
CA ARG A 441 -0.19 29.05 -1.44
C ARG A 441 -0.21 28.71 0.05
N LYS A 442 -1.31 29.03 0.73
CA LYS A 442 -1.49 28.73 2.16
C LYS A 442 -1.43 27.24 2.43
N LEU A 443 -2.13 26.43 1.66
CA LEU A 443 -2.16 24.99 1.81
C LEU A 443 -0.79 24.38 1.58
N LEU A 444 -0.12 24.71 0.48
CA LEU A 444 1.20 24.20 0.12
C LEU A 444 2.26 24.57 1.16
N ALA A 445 2.26 25.81 1.64
CA ALA A 445 3.25 26.27 2.61
C ALA A 445 3.24 25.45 3.91
N SER A 446 2.10 24.90 4.30
CA SER A 446 1.93 24.12 5.52
C SER A 446 2.33 22.64 5.38
N GLN A 447 2.59 22.16 4.16
CA GLN A 447 2.87 20.75 3.92
C GLN A 447 4.37 20.44 3.94
N PRO A 448 4.73 19.16 4.20
CA PRO A 448 6.08 18.68 3.97
C PRO A 448 6.53 18.85 2.51
N ASP A 449 7.84 18.95 2.30
CA ASP A 449 8.39 19.04 0.95
C ASP A 449 8.13 17.78 0.13
N ASN A 450 7.86 17.93 -1.16
CA ASN A 450 7.60 16.85 -2.11
C ASN A 450 6.52 15.83 -1.64
N SER A 451 5.46 16.33 -1.02
CA SER A 451 4.41 15.47 -0.45
C SER A 451 3.05 15.59 -1.15
N VAL A 452 2.69 16.79 -1.64
CA VAL A 452 1.34 17.08 -2.13
C VAL A 452 1.11 16.51 -3.51
N VAL A 453 0.00 15.79 -3.68
CA VAL A 453 -0.55 15.43 -4.98
C VAL A 453 -1.62 16.46 -5.35
N PHE A 454 -1.40 17.12 -6.46
CA PHE A 454 -2.34 18.10 -6.99
C PHE A 454 -3.18 17.45 -8.08
N ILE A 455 -4.49 17.46 -7.95
CA ILE A 455 -5.44 16.94 -8.93
C ILE A 455 -6.24 18.11 -9.49
N ALA A 456 -6.10 18.37 -10.79
CA ALA A 456 -6.81 19.44 -11.51
C ALA A 456 -7.66 18.81 -12.61
N VAL A 457 -8.96 19.10 -12.59
CA VAL A 457 -9.94 18.52 -13.51
C VAL A 457 -10.77 19.57 -14.27
N GLY A 458 -10.42 20.84 -14.15
CA GLY A 458 -11.01 21.97 -14.88
C GLY A 458 -9.93 22.85 -15.51
N PRO A 459 -10.29 24.01 -16.09
CA PRO A 459 -9.35 24.96 -16.67
C PRO A 459 -8.26 25.39 -15.68
N GLU A 460 -7.01 25.46 -16.13
CA GLU A 460 -5.81 25.64 -15.31
C GLU A 460 -5.65 27.06 -14.73
N THR A 461 -6.68 27.88 -14.69
CA THR A 461 -6.67 29.28 -14.25
C THR A 461 -6.06 29.47 -12.87
N ASN A 462 -6.47 28.68 -11.87
CA ASN A 462 -5.93 28.76 -10.50
C ASN A 462 -4.45 28.36 -10.44
N LEU A 463 -4.06 27.35 -11.20
CA LEU A 463 -2.68 26.82 -11.25
C LEU A 463 -1.75 27.84 -11.91
N SER A 464 -2.16 28.44 -13.02
CA SER A 464 -1.41 29.51 -13.71
C SER A 464 -1.20 30.73 -12.80
N ARG A 465 -2.25 31.16 -12.10
CA ARG A 465 -2.17 32.27 -11.13
C ARG A 465 -1.25 31.92 -9.95
N LEU A 466 -1.25 30.64 -9.51
CA LEU A 466 -0.33 30.15 -8.48
C LEU A 466 1.11 30.27 -8.95
N LEU A 467 1.45 29.76 -10.14
CA LEU A 467 2.82 29.80 -10.67
C LEU A 467 3.37 31.23 -10.76
N HIS A 468 2.52 32.20 -11.11
CA HIS A 468 2.91 33.61 -11.26
C HIS A 468 2.74 34.43 -9.97
N SER A 469 2.37 33.81 -8.85
CA SER A 469 2.21 34.52 -7.57
C SER A 469 3.56 34.86 -6.94
N GLU A 470 3.62 36.02 -6.32
CA GLU A 470 4.78 36.49 -5.57
C GLU A 470 4.81 35.92 -4.14
N ALA A 471 5.92 36.11 -3.42
CA ALA A 471 6.02 35.83 -2.00
C ALA A 471 4.95 36.56 -1.19
N ASP A 472 4.42 35.93 -0.15
CA ASP A 472 3.36 36.46 0.71
C ASP A 472 3.55 36.04 2.18
N GLU A 473 2.52 36.32 3.02
CA GLU A 473 2.54 35.96 4.44
C GLU A 473 2.65 34.46 4.73
N TYR A 474 2.30 33.59 3.78
CA TYR A 474 2.35 32.14 3.93
C TYR A 474 3.70 31.53 3.54
N SER A 475 4.39 32.15 2.57
CA SER A 475 5.68 31.66 2.09
C SER A 475 6.54 32.76 1.49
N PRO A 476 7.85 32.81 1.83
CA PRO A 476 8.81 33.72 1.20
C PRO A 476 9.16 33.32 -0.25
N LEU A 477 8.70 32.18 -0.73
CA LEU A 477 8.93 31.69 -2.10
C LEU A 477 7.87 32.27 -3.05
N ASP A 478 8.28 32.57 -4.29
CA ASP A 478 7.32 32.74 -5.37
C ASP A 478 6.54 31.45 -5.64
N GLY A 479 5.44 31.52 -6.40
CA GLY A 479 4.56 30.40 -6.61
C GLY A 479 5.23 29.21 -7.28
N LYS A 480 6.06 29.43 -8.29
CA LYS A 480 6.78 28.37 -9.00
C LYS A 480 7.77 27.63 -8.10
N SER A 481 8.51 28.37 -7.28
CA SER A 481 9.45 27.82 -6.31
C SER A 481 8.72 27.06 -5.20
N LEU A 482 7.57 27.55 -4.76
CA LEU A 482 6.74 26.89 -3.75
C LEU A 482 6.18 25.56 -4.28
N VAL A 483 5.66 25.54 -5.51
CA VAL A 483 5.22 24.32 -6.19
C VAL A 483 6.39 23.33 -6.32
N ALA A 484 7.56 23.79 -6.79
CA ALA A 484 8.75 22.94 -6.92
C ALA A 484 9.17 22.27 -5.62
N GLN A 485 9.00 22.97 -4.49
CA GLN A 485 9.36 22.45 -3.17
C GLN A 485 8.29 21.48 -2.62
N LYS A 486 7.01 21.77 -2.78
CA LYS A 486 5.94 21.12 -2.04
C LYS A 486 5.18 20.05 -2.82
N VAL A 487 5.03 20.23 -4.13
CA VAL A 487 4.22 19.34 -4.96
C VAL A 487 5.03 18.14 -5.44
N LYS A 488 4.51 16.95 -5.20
CA LYS A 488 5.08 15.67 -5.66
C LYS A 488 4.67 15.35 -7.09
N LEU A 489 3.40 15.63 -7.41
CA LEU A 489 2.77 15.26 -8.67
C LEU A 489 1.62 16.22 -8.99
N LEU A 490 1.50 16.61 -10.25
CA LEU A 490 0.28 17.15 -10.85
C LEU A 490 -0.39 16.05 -11.67
N SER A 491 -1.60 15.65 -11.30
CA SER A 491 -2.50 14.85 -12.11
C SER A 491 -3.55 15.75 -12.73
N VAL A 492 -3.56 15.87 -14.04
CA VAL A 492 -4.42 16.85 -14.72
C VAL A 492 -5.31 16.16 -15.75
N MET A 493 -6.62 16.47 -15.71
CA MET A 493 -7.54 16.15 -16.80
C MET A 493 -7.45 17.27 -17.84
N GLY A 494 -6.88 16.97 -19.00
CA GLY A 494 -6.77 17.92 -20.09
C GLY A 494 -5.97 17.37 -21.26
N GLY A 495 -6.36 17.77 -22.45
CA GLY A 495 -5.69 17.42 -23.69
C GLY A 495 -6.21 16.17 -24.39
N LEU A 496 -5.59 15.88 -25.50
CA LEU A 496 -5.87 14.77 -26.39
C LEU A 496 -4.54 14.20 -26.90
N TYR A 497 -4.29 12.91 -26.67
CA TYR A 497 -2.97 12.32 -26.88
C TYR A 497 -2.96 11.15 -27.87
N GLY A 498 -4.11 10.71 -28.35
CA GLY A 498 -4.25 9.67 -29.37
C GLY A 498 -4.24 10.25 -30.79
N ASN A 499 -4.00 9.39 -31.78
CA ASN A 499 -4.10 9.77 -33.19
C ASN A 499 -5.53 9.56 -33.78
N GLU A 500 -6.49 9.18 -32.93
CA GLU A 500 -7.85 8.84 -33.38
C GLU A 500 -8.74 10.08 -33.56
N PHE A 501 -8.40 11.19 -32.90
CA PHE A 501 -9.18 12.43 -32.87
C PHE A 501 -8.25 13.64 -33.05
N ASP A 502 -8.76 14.71 -33.63
CA ASP A 502 -8.04 15.98 -33.84
C ASP A 502 -8.98 17.16 -33.56
N PHE A 503 -9.03 17.55 -32.29
CA PHE A 503 -9.73 18.75 -31.84
C PHE A 503 -9.08 19.27 -30.55
N PRO A 504 -9.18 20.58 -30.26
CA PRO A 504 -8.69 21.12 -29.00
C PRO A 504 -9.61 20.68 -27.84
N GLU A 505 -9.00 20.15 -26.76
CA GLU A 505 -9.74 19.63 -25.62
C GLU A 505 -10.39 20.77 -24.83
N TRP A 506 -11.56 20.51 -24.27
CA TRP A 506 -12.45 21.55 -23.73
C TRP A 506 -11.85 22.35 -22.57
N ASN A 507 -11.24 21.71 -21.55
CA ASN A 507 -10.62 22.39 -20.41
C ASN A 507 -9.53 23.35 -20.86
N LEU A 508 -8.68 22.90 -21.79
CA LEU A 508 -7.59 23.70 -22.34
C LEU A 508 -8.10 24.94 -23.08
N VAL A 509 -9.21 24.79 -23.82
CA VAL A 509 -9.80 25.90 -24.61
C VAL A 509 -10.43 26.97 -23.74
N GLN A 510 -10.95 26.61 -22.56
CA GLN A 510 -11.60 27.59 -21.69
C GLN A 510 -10.61 28.63 -21.14
N ASP A 511 -9.32 28.28 -21.00
CA ASP A 511 -8.26 29.24 -20.64
C ASP A 511 -6.93 28.81 -21.27
N ILE A 512 -6.79 29.01 -22.59
CA ILE A 512 -5.59 28.60 -23.35
C ILE A 512 -4.32 29.19 -22.75
N SER A 513 -4.36 30.45 -22.29
CA SER A 513 -3.19 31.09 -21.70
C SER A 513 -2.76 30.44 -20.41
N ALA A 514 -3.70 30.04 -19.57
CA ALA A 514 -3.41 29.31 -18.32
C ALA A 514 -2.88 27.91 -18.63
N ALA A 515 -3.47 27.19 -19.57
CA ALA A 515 -3.01 25.89 -20.02
C ALA A 515 -1.58 25.95 -20.57
N GLN A 516 -1.27 26.92 -21.44
CA GLN A 516 0.08 27.15 -21.95
C GLN A 516 1.09 27.38 -20.82
N THR A 517 0.72 28.21 -19.84
CA THR A 517 1.56 28.50 -18.67
C THR A 517 1.84 27.22 -17.86
N VAL A 518 0.78 26.50 -17.48
CA VAL A 518 0.93 25.30 -16.64
C VAL A 518 1.77 24.24 -17.35
N PHE A 519 1.44 23.88 -18.57
CA PHE A 519 2.20 22.84 -19.29
C PHE A 519 3.63 23.26 -19.70
N SER A 520 3.95 24.55 -19.77
CA SER A 520 5.32 24.98 -20.06
C SER A 520 6.17 25.26 -18.82
N GLU A 521 5.55 25.58 -17.68
CA GLU A 521 6.26 26.11 -16.52
C GLU A 521 6.14 25.26 -15.26
N TRP A 522 5.24 24.28 -15.21
CA TRP A 522 5.06 23.46 -14.01
C TRP A 522 6.34 22.70 -13.66
N PRO A 523 6.90 22.88 -12.44
CA PRO A 523 8.26 22.45 -12.16
C PRO A 523 8.38 21.00 -11.65
N THR A 524 7.27 20.29 -11.44
CA THR A 524 7.24 18.91 -10.92
C THR A 524 6.61 17.96 -11.94
N PRO A 525 6.69 16.62 -11.76
CA PRO A 525 6.10 15.66 -12.68
C PRO A 525 4.62 15.95 -12.96
N VAL A 526 4.23 15.80 -14.23
CA VAL A 526 2.84 15.95 -14.71
C VAL A 526 2.38 14.65 -15.34
N ILE A 527 1.23 14.14 -14.90
CA ILE A 527 0.53 13.04 -15.55
C ILE A 527 -0.81 13.57 -16.05
N ALA A 528 -0.97 13.58 -17.37
CA ALA A 528 -2.18 14.05 -18.02
C ALA A 528 -3.13 12.89 -18.36
N SER A 529 -4.40 13.06 -18.07
CA SER A 529 -5.49 12.20 -18.53
C SER A 529 -6.19 12.86 -19.70
N GLY A 530 -6.08 12.25 -20.89
CA GLY A 530 -6.65 12.80 -22.10
C GLY A 530 -8.14 12.51 -22.26
N TRP A 531 -8.82 13.30 -23.08
CA TRP A 531 -10.22 13.13 -23.42
C TRP A 531 -10.56 11.71 -23.92
N GLU A 532 -9.70 11.13 -24.76
CA GLU A 532 -9.89 9.78 -25.32
C GLU A 532 -9.94 8.69 -24.26
N LEU A 533 -9.34 8.92 -23.09
CA LEU A 533 -9.29 7.95 -22.02
C LEU A 533 -10.64 7.86 -21.30
N GLY A 534 -11.15 8.98 -20.81
CA GLY A 534 -12.46 9.03 -20.12
C GLY A 534 -13.61 8.64 -21.06
N ASN A 535 -13.45 8.88 -22.36
CA ASN A 535 -14.43 8.48 -23.38
C ASN A 535 -14.53 6.95 -23.58
N LYS A 536 -13.51 6.19 -23.17
CA LYS A 536 -13.53 4.72 -23.17
C LYS A 536 -14.12 4.10 -21.89
N LEU A 537 -14.25 4.89 -20.83
CA LEU A 537 -14.69 4.47 -19.52
C LEU A 537 -16.02 5.18 -19.19
N LEU A 538 -17.12 4.47 -19.36
CA LEU A 538 -18.46 5.03 -19.19
C LEU A 538 -19.04 4.62 -17.84
N TYR A 539 -19.26 5.58 -16.94
CA TYR A 539 -19.88 5.33 -15.64
C TYR A 539 -21.34 4.88 -15.82
N PRO A 540 -21.72 3.68 -15.34
CA PRO A 540 -23.01 3.11 -15.66
C PRO A 540 -24.14 3.79 -14.89
N HIS A 541 -25.18 4.21 -15.58
CA HIS A 541 -26.38 4.80 -14.97
C HIS A 541 -27.07 3.87 -13.96
N GLN A 542 -26.95 2.55 -14.10
CA GLN A 542 -27.47 1.58 -13.13
C GLN A 542 -26.85 1.80 -11.74
N SER A 543 -25.57 2.20 -11.66
CA SER A 543 -24.93 2.54 -10.39
C SER A 543 -25.60 3.73 -9.71
N ILE A 544 -25.93 4.77 -10.48
CA ILE A 544 -26.66 5.95 -9.98
C ILE A 544 -28.03 5.58 -9.40
N LEU A 545 -28.69 4.62 -10.01
CA LEU A 545 -30.05 4.22 -9.60
C LEU A 545 -30.05 3.23 -8.42
N ASN A 546 -28.99 2.40 -8.28
CA ASN A 546 -29.07 1.22 -7.42
C ASN A 546 -27.99 1.16 -6.34
N ASP A 547 -26.88 1.90 -6.46
CA ASP A 547 -25.72 1.71 -5.60
C ASP A 547 -25.62 2.72 -4.45
N PHE A 548 -26.41 3.77 -4.50
CA PHE A 548 -26.42 4.80 -3.45
C PHE A 548 -27.58 4.60 -2.49
N PRO A 549 -27.36 4.73 -1.17
CA PRO A 549 -28.45 4.79 -0.21
C PRO A 549 -29.39 5.95 -0.55
N ASP A 550 -30.68 5.69 -0.58
CA ASP A 550 -31.69 6.72 -0.89
C ASP A 550 -31.40 7.50 -2.19
N ALA A 551 -31.03 6.82 -3.26
CA ALA A 551 -30.61 7.43 -4.54
C ALA A 551 -31.54 8.54 -5.04
N TYR A 552 -32.86 8.43 -4.76
CA TYR A 552 -33.86 9.41 -5.17
C TYR A 552 -33.68 10.79 -4.52
N LYS A 553 -33.00 10.88 -3.40
CA LYS A 553 -32.70 12.14 -2.69
C LYS A 553 -31.19 12.43 -2.51
N HIS A 554 -30.32 11.49 -2.90
CA HIS A 554 -28.88 11.70 -2.82
C HIS A 554 -28.45 12.79 -3.82
N PRO A 555 -27.78 13.87 -3.39
CA PRO A 555 -27.49 15.01 -4.26
C PRO A 555 -26.75 14.68 -5.54
N LEU A 556 -25.76 13.77 -5.51
CA LEU A 556 -25.08 13.29 -6.72
C LEU A 556 -26.07 12.64 -7.70
N CYS A 557 -26.91 11.72 -7.21
CA CYS A 557 -27.86 11.00 -8.07
C CYS A 557 -28.91 11.94 -8.66
N VAL A 558 -29.35 12.94 -7.89
CA VAL A 558 -30.29 13.97 -8.34
C VAL A 558 -29.62 14.86 -9.38
N SER A 559 -28.40 15.33 -9.12
CA SER A 559 -27.61 16.14 -10.08
C SER A 559 -27.37 15.39 -11.40
N TYR A 560 -27.02 14.12 -11.31
CA TYR A 560 -26.80 13.26 -12.48
C TYR A 560 -28.08 13.16 -13.35
N GLN A 561 -29.25 12.98 -12.72
CA GLN A 561 -30.53 12.92 -13.42
C GLN A 561 -31.01 14.28 -13.96
N ILE A 562 -30.57 15.39 -13.36
CA ILE A 562 -30.84 16.75 -13.86
C ILE A 562 -29.95 17.08 -15.05
N TYR A 563 -28.68 16.62 -15.01
CA TYR A 563 -27.67 16.98 -15.99
C TYR A 563 -28.04 16.53 -17.41
N ASP A 564 -28.49 15.29 -17.56
CA ASP A 564 -28.94 14.79 -18.85
C ASP A 564 -30.09 13.77 -18.68
N LYS A 565 -30.77 13.50 -19.80
CA LYS A 565 -31.95 12.62 -19.83
C LYS A 565 -31.56 11.16 -19.63
N MET A 566 -32.01 10.58 -18.52
CA MET A 566 -31.85 9.16 -18.22
C MET A 566 -32.58 8.24 -19.22
N PRO A 567 -32.08 7.01 -19.51
CA PRO A 567 -30.80 6.47 -19.06
C PRO A 567 -29.62 6.92 -19.94
N TYR A 568 -28.50 7.26 -19.34
CA TYR A 568 -27.24 7.52 -20.05
C TYR A 568 -26.06 7.12 -19.18
N ASP A 569 -24.98 6.62 -19.79
CA ASP A 569 -23.72 6.33 -19.13
C ASP A 569 -22.77 7.51 -19.37
N ARG A 570 -22.13 8.02 -18.30
CA ARG A 570 -21.32 9.22 -18.40
C ARG A 570 -19.84 8.88 -18.52
N GLN A 571 -19.13 9.57 -19.38
CA GLN A 571 -17.67 9.55 -19.44
C GLN A 571 -17.05 9.89 -18.08
N THR A 572 -15.86 9.34 -17.82
CA THR A 572 -15.19 9.44 -16.52
C THR A 572 -13.86 10.19 -16.62
N TRP A 573 -13.84 11.32 -17.32
CA TRP A 573 -12.62 12.08 -17.59
C TRP A 573 -11.89 12.47 -16.31
N ASP A 574 -12.59 13.07 -15.36
CA ASP A 574 -12.03 13.54 -14.10
C ASP A 574 -11.63 12.39 -13.18
N LEU A 575 -12.44 11.34 -13.15
CA LEU A 575 -12.23 10.18 -12.28
C LEU A 575 -10.95 9.43 -12.64
N THR A 576 -10.55 9.46 -13.92
CA THR A 576 -9.30 8.82 -14.35
C THR A 576 -8.07 9.53 -13.77
N SER A 577 -8.09 10.86 -13.69
CA SER A 577 -7.04 11.63 -13.01
C SER A 577 -7.00 11.35 -11.51
N VAL A 578 -8.17 11.23 -10.86
CA VAL A 578 -8.27 10.93 -9.43
C VAL A 578 -7.72 9.54 -9.11
N ILE A 579 -8.20 8.49 -9.78
CA ILE A 579 -7.82 7.11 -9.45
C ILE A 579 -6.32 6.86 -9.72
N GLN A 580 -5.77 7.42 -10.81
CA GLN A 580 -4.35 7.31 -11.10
C GLN A 580 -3.48 8.02 -10.06
N ALA A 581 -3.91 9.19 -9.61
CA ALA A 581 -3.16 9.97 -8.63
C ALA A 581 -3.06 9.28 -7.25
N ILE A 582 -4.09 8.54 -6.87
CA ILE A 582 -4.21 7.96 -5.52
C ILE A 582 -3.78 6.49 -5.50
N GLU A 583 -4.03 5.73 -6.55
CA GLU A 583 -3.71 4.29 -6.66
C GLU A 583 -2.78 3.98 -7.86
N PRO A 584 -1.63 4.66 -8.02
CA PRO A 584 -0.74 4.47 -9.17
C PRO A 584 -0.15 3.04 -9.24
N GLU A 585 -0.11 2.33 -8.11
CA GLU A 585 0.40 0.96 -8.02
C GLU A 585 -0.59 -0.10 -8.48
N LYS A 586 -1.82 0.27 -8.82
CA LYS A 586 -2.85 -0.69 -9.26
C LYS A 586 -2.80 -1.00 -10.76
N ASP A 587 -1.91 -0.33 -11.49
CA ASP A 587 -1.71 -0.53 -12.93
C ASP A 587 -3.02 -0.51 -13.74
N TYR A 588 -3.90 0.44 -13.41
CA TYR A 588 -5.13 0.66 -14.17
C TYR A 588 -4.84 1.21 -15.56
N PHE A 589 -3.78 2.00 -15.67
CA PHE A 589 -3.35 2.69 -16.89
C PHE A 589 -1.89 2.41 -17.18
N GLU A 590 -1.55 2.43 -18.46
CA GLU A 590 -0.17 2.50 -18.94
C GLU A 590 0.24 3.98 -19.03
N LEU A 591 1.49 4.28 -18.68
CA LEU A 591 2.05 5.61 -18.89
C LEU A 591 2.76 5.68 -20.23
N SER A 592 2.64 6.80 -20.91
CA SER A 592 3.48 7.10 -22.08
C SER A 592 4.97 7.13 -21.70
N THR A 593 5.85 7.13 -22.68
CA THR A 593 7.24 7.55 -22.43
C THR A 593 7.27 8.95 -21.83
N LYS A 594 8.36 9.29 -21.15
CA LYS A 594 8.57 10.68 -20.69
C LYS A 594 8.65 11.64 -21.87
N GLY A 595 8.20 12.85 -21.66
CA GLY A 595 8.20 13.87 -22.70
C GLY A 595 7.82 15.25 -22.16
N THR A 596 7.43 16.12 -23.07
CA THR A 596 6.91 17.45 -22.79
C THR A 596 5.59 17.63 -23.53
N ILE A 597 4.56 18.06 -22.83
CA ILE A 597 3.28 18.48 -23.39
C ILE A 597 3.36 19.99 -23.62
N THR A 598 2.93 20.44 -24.77
CA THR A 598 2.79 21.86 -25.13
C THR A 598 1.40 22.12 -25.67
N ILE A 599 0.87 23.32 -25.42
CA ILE A 599 -0.46 23.73 -25.88
C ILE A 599 -0.27 24.82 -26.98
N ASP A 600 -0.86 24.60 -28.12
CA ASP A 600 -0.79 25.59 -29.21
C ASP A 600 -1.77 26.77 -29.01
N SER A 601 -1.75 27.73 -29.93
CA SER A 601 -2.63 28.90 -29.84
C SER A 601 -4.11 28.61 -30.09
N ALA A 602 -4.45 27.41 -30.54
CA ALA A 602 -5.83 26.96 -30.72
C ALA A 602 -6.32 26.06 -29.57
N GLY A 603 -5.44 25.69 -28.63
CA GLY A 603 -5.76 24.82 -27.52
C GLY A 603 -5.51 23.34 -27.77
N HIS A 604 -4.83 22.96 -28.87
CA HIS A 604 -4.43 21.58 -29.06
C HIS A 604 -3.22 21.22 -28.19
N SER A 605 -3.27 20.04 -27.60
CA SER A 605 -2.14 19.47 -26.85
C SER A 605 -1.21 18.69 -27.80
N LEU A 606 0.09 18.92 -27.67
CA LEU A 606 1.14 18.28 -28.48
C LEU A 606 2.11 17.60 -27.52
N PHE A 607 2.31 16.30 -27.66
CA PHE A 607 3.29 15.55 -26.89
C PHE A 607 4.57 15.30 -27.68
N ASN A 608 5.70 15.69 -27.08
CA ASN A 608 7.04 15.48 -27.65
C ASN A 608 7.83 14.56 -26.70
N ALA A 609 8.12 13.34 -27.13
CA ALA A 609 8.88 12.38 -26.35
C ALA A 609 10.31 12.87 -26.07
N SER A 610 10.78 12.77 -24.83
CA SER A 610 12.11 13.20 -24.41
C SER A 610 12.48 12.57 -23.06
N ASP A 611 13.63 11.94 -22.96
CA ASP A 611 14.12 11.34 -21.69
C ASP A 611 14.33 12.38 -20.57
N LYS A 612 14.43 13.66 -20.92
CA LYS A 612 14.55 14.77 -19.98
C LYS A 612 13.23 15.42 -19.62
N GLY A 613 12.14 14.99 -20.25
CA GLY A 613 10.80 15.49 -20.00
C GLY A 613 10.26 15.01 -18.66
N GLN A 614 9.34 15.78 -18.08
CA GLN A 614 8.67 15.43 -16.83
C GLN A 614 7.17 15.17 -17.01
N HIS A 615 6.69 15.18 -18.25
CA HIS A 615 5.28 14.94 -18.56
C HIS A 615 5.10 13.54 -19.12
N GLN A 616 4.00 12.93 -18.72
CA GLN A 616 3.49 11.68 -19.27
C GLN A 616 1.98 11.78 -19.42
N TYR A 617 1.38 10.95 -20.24
CA TYR A 617 -0.07 10.83 -20.34
C TYR A 617 -0.50 9.38 -20.16
N LEU A 618 -1.76 9.21 -19.78
CA LEU A 618 -2.37 7.92 -19.48
C LEU A 618 -2.86 7.25 -20.77
N MET A 619 -2.72 5.92 -20.81
CA MET A 619 -3.25 5.07 -21.87
C MET A 619 -3.98 3.89 -21.25
N ILE A 620 -5.01 3.39 -21.94
CA ILE A 620 -5.71 2.17 -21.56
C ILE A 620 -5.98 1.31 -22.81
N GLN A 621 -5.69 0.03 -22.72
CA GLN A 621 -5.90 -0.93 -23.80
C GLN A 621 -6.52 -2.23 -23.25
N GLY A 622 -7.22 -2.92 -24.14
CA GLY A 622 -7.82 -4.20 -23.83
C GLY A 622 -9.14 -4.09 -23.06
N LYS A 623 -10.15 -4.85 -23.51
CA LYS A 623 -11.51 -4.82 -22.91
C LYS A 623 -11.52 -5.21 -21.45
N GLU A 624 -10.71 -6.17 -21.06
CA GLU A 624 -10.61 -6.65 -19.67
C GLU A 624 -10.06 -5.57 -18.74
N ASN A 625 -8.99 -4.86 -19.15
CA ASN A 625 -8.44 -3.78 -18.36
C ASN A 625 -9.38 -2.58 -18.27
N ILE A 626 -10.07 -2.24 -19.36
CA ILE A 626 -11.11 -1.20 -19.37
C ILE A 626 -12.22 -1.56 -18.36
N GLN A 627 -12.72 -2.80 -18.37
CA GLN A 627 -13.75 -3.23 -17.43
C GLN A 627 -13.26 -3.23 -15.99
N ARG A 628 -12.06 -3.76 -15.73
CA ARG A 628 -11.43 -3.75 -14.40
C ARG A 628 -11.29 -2.34 -13.83
N THR A 629 -10.86 -1.40 -14.67
CA THR A 629 -10.67 0.00 -14.28
C THR A 629 -12.03 0.67 -14.01
N LEU A 630 -13.01 0.42 -14.87
CA LEU A 630 -14.36 0.94 -14.67
C LEU A 630 -14.99 0.39 -13.39
N ASP A 631 -14.86 -0.90 -13.12
CA ASP A 631 -15.35 -1.52 -11.89
C ASP A 631 -14.67 -0.90 -10.64
N ALA A 632 -13.37 -0.59 -10.73
CA ALA A 632 -12.67 0.11 -9.66
C ALA A 632 -13.20 1.54 -9.47
N ILE A 633 -13.40 2.29 -10.53
CA ILE A 633 -14.00 3.63 -10.50
C ILE A 633 -15.38 3.58 -9.81
N VAL A 634 -16.26 2.68 -10.24
CA VAL A 634 -17.60 2.54 -9.66
C VAL A 634 -17.52 2.21 -8.16
N ARG A 635 -16.63 1.30 -7.75
CA ARG A 635 -16.42 0.98 -6.33
C ARG A 635 -15.98 2.21 -5.53
N GLN A 636 -15.03 2.96 -6.03
CA GLN A 636 -14.52 4.14 -5.32
C GLN A 636 -15.58 5.24 -5.20
N VAL A 637 -16.36 5.48 -6.25
CA VAL A 637 -17.46 6.45 -6.23
C VAL A 637 -18.59 6.03 -5.28
N THR A 638 -18.92 4.75 -5.23
CA THR A 638 -20.01 4.24 -4.38
C THR A 638 -19.58 3.96 -2.94
N GLY A 639 -18.27 3.98 -2.65
CA GLY A 639 -17.72 3.60 -1.34
C GLY A 639 -17.98 2.13 -0.98
N LYS A 640 -18.32 1.30 -1.97
CA LYS A 640 -18.48 -0.14 -1.75
C LYS A 640 -17.10 -0.77 -1.66
N GLU A 641 -16.88 -1.53 -0.58
CA GLU A 641 -15.68 -2.37 -0.47
C GLU A 641 -15.62 -3.35 -1.65
N GLU A 642 -14.40 -3.76 -2.04
CA GLU A 642 -14.25 -4.92 -2.90
C GLU A 642 -15.09 -6.03 -2.28
N LYS A 643 -16.23 -6.36 -2.88
CA LYS A 643 -16.81 -7.67 -2.61
C LYS A 643 -15.69 -8.63 -3.00
N ASN A 644 -15.13 -9.31 -2.02
CA ASN A 644 -14.34 -10.48 -2.30
C ASN A 644 -15.17 -11.29 -3.29
N ILE A 645 -14.73 -11.32 -4.55
CA ILE A 645 -15.32 -12.19 -5.59
C ILE A 645 -14.88 -13.63 -5.26
N ASN A 646 -15.03 -13.97 -3.99
CA ASN A 646 -14.77 -15.26 -3.36
C ASN A 646 -15.79 -15.47 -2.24
N GLN A 647 -17.05 -15.10 -2.47
CA GLN A 647 -18.19 -15.66 -1.74
C GLN A 647 -18.94 -16.65 -2.63
#